data_204c3b269f411848a499ca9b922000a7
#
_entry.id   204c3b269f411848a499ca9b922000a7
#
_cell.length_a   1.000
_cell.length_b   1.000
_cell.length_c   1.000
_cell.angle_alpha   90.00
_cell.angle_beta   90.00
_cell.angle_gamma   90.00
#
_symmetry.space_group_name_H-M   'P 1'
#
loop_
_entity.id
_entity.type
_entity.pdbx_description
1 polymer ?
#
loop_
_entity_poly.entity_id
_entity_poly.type
_entity_poly.pdbx_seq_one_letter_code
_entity_poly.pdbx_strand_id
1 'polypeptide(L)'
;MQRLNKVLDQLEDYSQRGDGFRARCPAHNGESEDSLSVQENEDGKVLLHCHSGCGNEEIIEALDLEMSDLFSGNGKGKGKPIGPPAKEDKPAEVLTVEELPGTINEYFGFKDEEGKLLYIQQHKGAYYRVVGEDEDGDPLLVKGLGDLEKTLFELPGLLRAVEEGEPVAYVEGCKDVLTAKERLGVAATTSGGTKTWKSEFAENYRGAKEVWVIPDNDDEGADYAAKVAQDLLGVAETVKIIELPSLPEKGDLTDWLDDGHTVEEFFEIVKTTPARDSGRAWPEKPSPLDIRMPDVEEFDEDLLPESLREWVFDVAKRMDNAAPDFTAAAAVVQAAALIGRKVGIYPKRHDDWMVIPNLWGSLVGPPASMKTPALEQTTKPTKRLAARAARDHEEALKQHELDIMVAAAEKSALKKQLEDKAKKVAAGDAPRSEMDAIREKIEALKEPEEPTHKRYITNDATIEKLAEILAVNPDGVLYYRDELMGWLRGLDKAGRESDRAFFLEAWNGNGSHEVDRIGRGSVHVPALCVSILGGIQPGPLTKYVSDALEEAEKADGLLQRFQVMVYPDMKGFDPTDVKPNTKARNRAYEVFEKLASLKAEEFGATADHEDEVPCVRFSEEAQKIFDMWRAEVEPRYRSGEYPAAIESHMLKYRSLFASLALLFECVDFVDGVSKSGEVREESALRAAAWCSYLESHVIRIYSPLLDTPERRAHNLLERLKMGDVRHGTKTRDVWRKGWTGLNTADDLAQALDILEPLGWVRRVMIKSSGAGRPSERLHLHPELRD
;
A
#
# COMPACT_ATOMS: atom_id res chain seq x y z
N MET A 1 43.61 -9.45 -26.52
CA MET A 1 43.14 -9.31 -27.93
C MET A 1 43.06 -10.61 -28.73
N GLN A 2 44.06 -11.52 -28.79
CA GLN A 2 43.91 -12.75 -29.58
C GLN A 2 42.79 -13.69 -29.10
N ARG A 3 42.53 -13.73 -27.78
CA ARG A 3 41.51 -14.58 -27.18
C ARG A 3 40.11 -13.98 -27.28
N LEU A 4 40.04 -12.67 -27.08
CA LEU A 4 38.78 -11.93 -27.26
C LEU A 4 38.30 -12.10 -28.71
N ASN A 5 39.21 -11.96 -29.69
CA ASN A 5 38.86 -12.18 -31.08
C ASN A 5 38.40 -13.62 -31.36
N LYS A 6 39.04 -14.63 -30.69
CA LYS A 6 38.63 -16.02 -30.83
C LYS A 6 37.19 -16.29 -30.39
N VAL A 7 36.73 -15.59 -29.34
CA VAL A 7 35.35 -15.65 -28.88
C VAL A 7 34.43 -14.86 -29.81
N LEU A 8 34.83 -13.66 -30.22
CA LEU A 8 34.05 -12.82 -31.12
C LEU A 8 33.86 -13.43 -32.50
N ASP A 9 34.86 -14.15 -33.01
CA ASP A 9 34.80 -14.84 -34.31
C ASP A 9 33.80 -16.02 -34.34
N GLN A 10 33.39 -16.53 -33.17
CA GLN A 10 32.38 -17.58 -33.05
C GLN A 10 30.94 -17.04 -32.80
N LEU A 11 30.79 -15.73 -32.63
CA LEU A 11 29.49 -15.08 -32.47
C LEU A 11 28.97 -14.59 -33.84
N GLU A 12 27.73 -14.92 -34.16
CA GLU A 12 27.13 -14.57 -35.46
C GLU A 12 27.03 -13.05 -35.69
N ASP A 13 26.67 -12.29 -34.61
CA ASP A 13 26.60 -10.83 -34.63
C ASP A 13 26.96 -10.27 -33.24
N TYR A 14 27.79 -9.20 -33.23
CA TYR A 14 28.10 -8.48 -31.99
C TYR A 14 28.25 -6.97 -32.22
N SER A 15 28.00 -6.19 -31.17
CA SER A 15 28.15 -4.73 -31.16
C SER A 15 29.09 -4.30 -30.04
N GLN A 16 29.96 -3.31 -30.30
CA GLN A 16 30.85 -2.76 -29.28
C GLN A 16 30.07 -1.76 -28.39
N ARG A 17 30.18 -1.95 -27.06
CA ARG A 17 29.61 -1.04 -26.08
C ARG A 17 30.61 -0.73 -24.96
N GLY A 18 31.15 0.50 -24.94
CA GLY A 18 32.21 0.89 -24.02
C GLY A 18 33.46 0.04 -24.22
N ASP A 19 33.98 -0.52 -23.13
CA ASP A 19 35.19 -1.37 -23.14
C ASP A 19 34.90 -2.86 -23.41
N GLY A 20 33.66 -3.23 -23.78
CA GLY A 20 33.24 -4.59 -24.03
C GLY A 20 32.38 -4.75 -25.27
N PHE A 21 31.86 -5.96 -25.49
CA PHE A 21 31.02 -6.35 -26.62
C PHE A 21 29.71 -6.94 -26.12
N ARG A 22 28.64 -6.75 -26.91
CA ARG A 22 27.34 -7.33 -26.70
C ARG A 22 26.95 -8.20 -27.89
N ALA A 23 26.37 -9.36 -27.62
CA ALA A 23 25.95 -10.31 -28.63
C ALA A 23 24.68 -11.06 -28.17
N ARG A 24 24.10 -11.80 -29.07
CA ARG A 24 23.10 -12.82 -28.75
C ARG A 24 23.78 -14.00 -28.08
N CYS A 25 23.24 -14.49 -26.96
CA CYS A 25 23.79 -15.64 -26.28
C CYS A 25 23.52 -16.95 -27.06
N PRO A 26 24.54 -17.71 -27.46
CA PRO A 26 24.36 -18.93 -28.25
C PRO A 26 23.76 -20.09 -27.47
N ALA A 27 23.87 -20.08 -26.14
CA ALA A 27 23.40 -21.16 -25.29
C ALA A 27 21.86 -21.23 -25.12
N HIS A 28 21.10 -20.09 -25.28
CA HIS A 28 19.64 -20.13 -25.13
C HIS A 28 18.84 -19.57 -26.31
N ASN A 29 19.50 -19.15 -27.36
CA ASN A 29 18.87 -18.71 -28.62
C ASN A 29 17.70 -17.71 -28.46
N GLY A 30 17.82 -16.78 -27.47
CA GLY A 30 16.78 -15.79 -27.12
C GLY A 30 16.59 -14.70 -28.18
N GLU A 31 15.45 -14.01 -28.15
CA GLU A 31 15.12 -12.93 -29.09
C GLU A 31 15.98 -11.66 -28.93
N SER A 32 16.68 -11.49 -27.80
CA SER A 32 17.48 -10.29 -27.51
C SER A 32 18.89 -10.37 -28.08
N GLU A 33 19.23 -9.43 -28.96
CA GLU A 33 20.56 -9.30 -29.59
C GLU A 33 21.67 -8.85 -28.60
N ASP A 34 21.32 -8.41 -27.41
CA ASP A 34 22.24 -7.86 -26.37
C ASP A 34 22.31 -8.77 -25.12
N SER A 35 21.91 -10.05 -25.21
CA SER A 35 21.78 -10.94 -24.04
C SER A 35 23.11 -11.46 -23.47
N LEU A 36 24.21 -11.42 -24.23
CA LEU A 36 25.54 -11.82 -23.82
C LEU A 36 26.50 -10.63 -23.75
N SER A 37 27.19 -10.46 -22.63
CA SER A 37 28.33 -9.53 -22.48
C SER A 37 29.63 -10.29 -22.63
N VAL A 38 30.57 -9.73 -23.42
CA VAL A 38 31.90 -10.24 -23.60
C VAL A 38 32.89 -9.12 -23.28
N GLN A 39 33.82 -9.33 -22.36
CA GLN A 39 34.80 -8.33 -21.96
C GLN A 39 36.16 -8.97 -21.66
N GLU A 40 37.26 -8.33 -22.05
CA GLU A 40 38.62 -8.72 -21.66
C GLU A 40 39.05 -7.85 -20.45
N ASN A 41 39.51 -8.49 -19.37
CA ASN A 41 40.02 -7.77 -18.21
C ASN A 41 41.49 -7.40 -18.36
N GLU A 42 42.03 -6.62 -17.39
CA GLU A 42 43.45 -6.18 -17.38
C GLU A 42 44.45 -7.34 -17.39
N ASP A 43 44.07 -8.53 -16.95
CA ASP A 43 44.91 -9.76 -16.96
C ASP A 43 44.85 -10.52 -18.30
N GLY A 44 44.13 -10.02 -19.31
CA GLY A 44 43.95 -10.67 -20.60
C GLY A 44 43.05 -11.91 -20.58
N LYS A 45 42.13 -11.99 -19.58
CA LYS A 45 41.09 -13.02 -19.48
C LYS A 45 39.83 -12.51 -20.12
N VAL A 46 39.15 -13.37 -20.88
CA VAL A 46 37.83 -13.05 -21.44
C VAL A 46 36.76 -13.47 -20.44
N LEU A 47 35.89 -12.52 -20.07
CA LEU A 47 34.75 -12.70 -19.20
C LEU A 47 33.49 -12.75 -20.04
N LEU A 48 32.68 -13.79 -19.83
CA LEU A 48 31.37 -13.97 -20.46
C LEU A 48 30.28 -13.82 -19.40
N HIS A 49 29.22 -13.10 -19.71
CA HIS A 49 28.08 -12.98 -18.82
C HIS A 49 26.76 -12.91 -19.62
N CYS A 50 25.95 -13.94 -19.47
CA CYS A 50 24.61 -13.97 -20.04
C CYS A 50 23.59 -13.32 -19.07
N HIS A 51 22.86 -12.30 -19.53
CA HIS A 51 21.85 -11.62 -18.73
C HIS A 51 20.57 -12.44 -18.51
N SER A 52 20.41 -13.54 -19.25
CA SER A 52 19.31 -14.50 -19.08
C SER A 52 19.68 -15.68 -18.18
N GLY A 53 20.90 -15.71 -17.61
CA GLY A 53 21.30 -16.66 -16.58
C GLY A 53 22.00 -17.93 -17.06
N CYS A 54 22.38 -18.07 -18.34
CA CYS A 54 23.17 -19.22 -18.81
C CYS A 54 24.55 -19.26 -18.15
N GLY A 55 24.99 -20.46 -17.76
CA GLY A 55 26.33 -20.69 -17.21
C GLY A 55 27.44 -20.52 -18.23
N ASN A 56 28.65 -20.17 -17.78
CA ASN A 56 29.80 -20.01 -18.68
C ASN A 56 30.13 -21.30 -19.42
N GLU A 57 29.95 -22.47 -18.83
CA GLU A 57 30.19 -23.77 -19.45
C GLU A 57 29.23 -23.98 -20.61
N GLU A 58 27.95 -23.70 -20.48
CA GLU A 58 26.93 -23.80 -21.53
C GLU A 58 27.21 -22.84 -22.70
N ILE A 59 27.70 -21.63 -22.40
CA ILE A 59 28.05 -20.63 -23.43
C ILE A 59 29.29 -21.07 -24.21
N ILE A 60 30.30 -21.61 -23.53
CA ILE A 60 31.53 -22.07 -24.12
C ILE A 60 31.30 -23.30 -25.00
N GLU A 61 30.49 -24.25 -24.55
CA GLU A 61 30.08 -25.43 -25.32
C GLU A 61 29.31 -25.02 -26.57
N ALA A 62 28.41 -24.06 -26.48
CA ALA A 62 27.64 -23.54 -27.60
C ALA A 62 28.48 -22.74 -28.60
N LEU A 63 29.68 -22.25 -28.22
CA LEU A 63 30.64 -21.56 -29.06
C LEU A 63 31.72 -22.50 -29.64
N ASP A 64 31.67 -23.79 -29.33
CA ASP A 64 32.70 -24.81 -29.70
C ASP A 64 34.09 -24.38 -29.23
N LEU A 65 34.21 -23.85 -28.00
CA LEU A 65 35.41 -23.37 -27.36
C LEU A 65 35.73 -24.20 -26.12
N GLU A 66 36.98 -24.13 -25.66
CA GLU A 66 37.39 -24.71 -24.37
C GLU A 66 37.59 -23.63 -23.32
N MET A 67 37.40 -23.96 -22.02
CA MET A 67 37.68 -23.04 -20.90
C MET A 67 39.09 -22.46 -20.92
N SER A 68 40.04 -23.19 -21.46
CA SER A 68 41.44 -22.76 -21.67
C SER A 68 41.57 -21.58 -22.67
N ASP A 69 40.61 -21.40 -23.55
CA ASP A 69 40.58 -20.30 -24.52
C ASP A 69 40.27 -18.95 -23.89
N LEU A 70 39.63 -18.92 -22.70
CA LEU A 70 39.30 -17.71 -21.97
C LEU A 70 40.38 -17.22 -21.01
N PHE A 71 41.36 -18.08 -20.59
CA PHE A 71 42.35 -17.74 -19.56
C PHE A 71 43.79 -17.81 -20.04
N SER A 72 44.63 -16.85 -19.59
CA SER A 72 46.07 -16.91 -19.82
C SER A 72 46.74 -17.91 -18.86
N GLY A 73 47.35 -18.96 -19.39
CA GLY A 73 48.19 -19.83 -18.58
C GLY A 73 49.51 -19.14 -18.23
N ASN A 74 49.55 -18.48 -17.08
CA ASN A 74 50.70 -18.22 -16.21
C ASN A 74 50.28 -17.29 -15.08
N GLY A 75 49.82 -17.85 -14.02
CA GLY A 75 49.54 -17.13 -12.77
C GLY A 75 49.44 -18.14 -11.63
N LYS A 76 50.45 -18.17 -10.77
CA LYS A 76 50.47 -18.95 -9.53
C LYS A 76 49.37 -18.49 -8.60
N GLY A 77 48.18 -19.01 -8.77
CA GLY A 77 47.11 -19.01 -7.78
C GLY A 77 46.96 -20.47 -7.34
N LYS A 78 47.02 -20.74 -6.04
CA LYS A 78 46.80 -22.05 -5.44
C LYS A 78 45.38 -22.52 -5.63
N GLY A 79 45.03 -22.99 -6.81
CA GLY A 79 43.99 -23.95 -7.06
C GLY A 79 44.66 -25.31 -7.11
N LYS A 80 44.17 -26.30 -6.38
CA LYS A 80 44.64 -27.68 -6.49
C LYS A 80 44.66 -28.07 -7.97
N PRO A 81 45.75 -28.65 -8.47
CA PRO A 81 45.76 -29.19 -9.82
C PRO A 81 44.78 -30.35 -9.90
N ILE A 82 43.85 -30.29 -10.84
CA ILE A 82 43.21 -31.47 -11.40
C ILE A 82 44.38 -32.34 -11.89
N GLY A 83 44.47 -33.54 -11.30
CA GLY A 83 45.56 -34.48 -11.54
C GLY A 83 45.68 -34.91 -13.01
N PRO A 84 46.80 -35.52 -13.37
CA PRO A 84 47.08 -36.04 -14.71
C PRO A 84 45.98 -37.06 -15.13
N PRO A 85 45.80 -37.29 -16.44
CA PRO A 85 44.78 -38.19 -16.96
C PRO A 85 44.88 -39.55 -16.27
N ALA A 86 43.72 -40.11 -15.98
CA ALA A 86 43.52 -41.35 -15.28
C ALA A 86 44.61 -42.38 -15.64
N LYS A 87 45.42 -42.72 -14.65
CA LYS A 87 46.10 -44.00 -14.66
C LYS A 87 45.01 -45.03 -14.68
N GLU A 88 45.11 -46.01 -15.58
CA GLU A 88 44.30 -47.21 -15.55
C GLU A 88 44.09 -47.65 -14.07
N ASP A 89 42.84 -47.61 -13.61
CA ASP A 89 42.48 -48.02 -12.25
C ASP A 89 42.97 -49.45 -12.06
N LYS A 90 43.97 -49.60 -11.21
CA LYS A 90 44.14 -50.87 -10.54
C LYS A 90 42.82 -51.10 -9.81
N PRO A 91 42.19 -52.32 -9.91
CA PRO A 91 41.00 -52.63 -9.16
C PRO A 91 41.22 -52.23 -7.70
N ALA A 92 40.30 -51.43 -7.14
CA ALA A 92 40.37 -50.97 -5.77
C ALA A 92 40.50 -52.20 -4.87
N GLU A 93 41.53 -52.23 -4.03
CA GLU A 93 41.78 -53.33 -3.10
C GLU A 93 40.60 -53.42 -2.14
N VAL A 94 39.88 -54.53 -2.22
CA VAL A 94 38.74 -54.84 -1.32
C VAL A 94 39.34 -55.53 -0.11
N LEU A 95 39.05 -54.99 1.08
CA LEU A 95 39.58 -55.44 2.35
C LEU A 95 38.42 -55.97 3.22
N THR A 96 38.69 -56.99 4.01
CA THR A 96 37.83 -57.34 5.15
C THR A 96 38.16 -56.49 6.38
N VAL A 97 37.31 -56.54 7.41
CA VAL A 97 37.56 -55.82 8.67
C VAL A 97 38.86 -56.27 9.32
N GLU A 98 39.20 -57.54 9.21
CA GLU A 98 40.44 -58.12 9.77
C GLU A 98 41.71 -57.67 9.04
N GLU A 99 41.59 -57.27 7.77
CA GLU A 99 42.70 -56.82 6.94
C GLU A 99 42.97 -55.31 7.05
N LEU A 100 42.19 -54.58 7.87
CA LEU A 100 42.42 -53.15 8.09
C LEU A 100 43.72 -52.90 8.84
N PRO A 101 44.49 -51.86 8.47
CA PRO A 101 45.80 -51.57 9.08
C PRO A 101 45.61 -50.99 10.51
N GLY A 102 46.12 -51.67 11.53
CA GLY A 102 46.07 -51.27 12.94
C GLY A 102 45.21 -52.18 13.81
N THR A 103 44.80 -51.71 14.95
CA THR A 103 43.93 -52.49 15.86
C THR A 103 42.47 -52.16 15.64
N ILE A 104 41.59 -53.09 15.81
CA ILE A 104 40.14 -52.93 15.56
C ILE A 104 39.51 -51.82 16.40
N ASN A 105 40.03 -51.58 17.60
CA ASN A 105 39.57 -50.51 18.48
C ASN A 105 39.88 -49.09 18.00
N GLU A 106 40.64 -48.93 16.89
CA GLU A 106 40.93 -47.66 16.24
C GLU A 106 39.90 -47.31 15.14
N TYR A 107 38.88 -48.12 14.90
CA TYR A 107 37.90 -47.98 13.83
C TYR A 107 36.49 -47.76 14.36
N PHE A 108 35.80 -46.79 13.76
CA PHE A 108 34.43 -46.38 14.12
C PHE A 108 33.49 -46.56 12.92
N GLY A 109 32.43 -47.31 13.09
CA GLY A 109 31.49 -47.60 12.02
C GLY A 109 30.33 -46.58 11.96
N PHE A 110 30.18 -45.93 10.84
CA PHE A 110 29.11 -44.97 10.57
C PHE A 110 27.95 -45.67 9.87
N LYS A 111 26.73 -45.48 10.38
CA LYS A 111 25.50 -46.19 9.96
C LYS A 111 24.48 -45.21 9.43
N ASP A 112 23.58 -45.69 8.55
CA ASP A 112 22.36 -44.93 8.17
C ASP A 112 21.31 -44.93 9.28
N GLU A 113 20.13 -44.37 9.00
CA GLU A 113 19.02 -44.25 9.93
C GLU A 113 18.45 -45.63 10.34
N GLU A 114 18.50 -46.62 9.46
CA GLU A 114 18.06 -48.00 9.70
C GLU A 114 19.12 -48.86 10.42
N GLY A 115 20.30 -48.30 10.65
CA GLY A 115 21.39 -48.98 11.36
C GLY A 115 22.32 -49.79 10.45
N LYS A 116 22.22 -49.71 9.15
CA LYS A 116 23.11 -50.36 8.20
C LYS A 116 24.46 -49.61 8.12
N LEU A 117 25.55 -50.38 8.20
CA LEU A 117 26.90 -49.83 8.11
C LEU A 117 27.17 -49.24 6.71
N LEU A 118 27.56 -47.96 6.66
CA LEU A 118 27.87 -47.25 5.43
C LEU A 118 29.41 -47.18 5.17
N TYR A 119 30.16 -46.80 6.19
CA TYR A 119 31.61 -46.71 6.14
C TYR A 119 32.22 -46.81 7.53
N ILE A 120 33.50 -47.07 7.55
CA ILE A 120 34.34 -47.09 8.76
C ILE A 120 35.37 -46.00 8.66
N GLN A 121 35.57 -45.25 9.77
CA GLN A 121 36.60 -44.25 9.91
C GLN A 121 37.67 -44.73 10.87
N GLN A 122 38.95 -44.71 10.45
CA GLN A 122 40.09 -44.92 11.35
C GLN A 122 40.31 -43.68 12.22
N HIS A 123 40.62 -43.83 13.49
CA HIS A 123 40.90 -42.74 14.40
C HIS A 123 42.01 -41.83 13.80
N LYS A 124 41.68 -40.55 13.59
CA LYS A 124 42.53 -39.54 12.93
C LYS A 124 43.14 -40.00 11.57
N GLY A 125 42.49 -40.95 10.89
CA GLY A 125 43.02 -41.62 9.70
C GLY A 125 42.06 -41.70 8.50
N ALA A 126 42.21 -42.79 7.75
CA ALA A 126 41.49 -43.05 6.51
C ALA A 126 40.03 -43.44 6.72
N TYR A 127 39.22 -43.24 5.68
CA TYR A 127 37.85 -43.75 5.56
C TYR A 127 37.84 -44.98 4.66
N TYR A 128 36.96 -45.96 4.98
CA TYR A 128 36.75 -47.15 4.20
C TYR A 128 35.26 -47.37 4.03
N ARG A 129 34.73 -47.24 2.79
CA ARG A 129 33.33 -47.46 2.49
C ARG A 129 32.99 -48.92 2.35
N VAL A 130 31.80 -49.31 2.74
CA VAL A 130 31.26 -50.67 2.52
C VAL A 130 30.83 -50.77 1.05
N VAL A 131 31.30 -51.84 0.37
CA VAL A 131 30.96 -52.13 -1.03
C VAL A 131 30.17 -53.44 -1.22
N GLY A 132 30.03 -54.25 -0.18
CA GLY A 132 29.30 -55.50 -0.14
C GLY A 132 29.50 -56.23 1.17
N GLU A 133 29.08 -57.52 1.22
CA GLU A 133 29.31 -58.46 2.32
C GLU A 133 29.92 -59.73 1.76
N ASP A 134 30.79 -60.40 2.54
CA ASP A 134 31.34 -61.69 2.20
C ASP A 134 30.35 -62.84 2.45
N GLU A 135 30.80 -64.12 2.31
CA GLU A 135 30.00 -65.33 2.47
C GLU A 135 29.49 -65.51 3.93
N ASP A 136 30.19 -64.94 4.90
CA ASP A 136 29.87 -64.98 6.33
C ASP A 136 29.05 -63.76 6.77
N GLY A 137 28.77 -62.78 5.88
CA GLY A 137 27.98 -61.57 6.14
C GLY A 137 28.82 -60.43 6.69
N ASP A 138 30.14 -60.52 6.65
CA ASP A 138 31.05 -59.45 7.10
C ASP A 138 31.25 -58.40 6.01
N PRO A 139 31.37 -57.08 6.36
CA PRO A 139 31.45 -56.02 5.39
C PRO A 139 32.75 -56.04 4.60
N LEU A 140 32.64 -55.96 3.26
CA LEU A 140 33.73 -55.74 2.34
C LEU A 140 34.01 -54.23 2.16
N LEU A 141 35.26 -53.82 2.32
CA LEU A 141 35.65 -52.44 2.49
C LEU A 141 36.58 -51.97 1.37
N VAL A 142 36.39 -50.73 0.93
CA VAL A 142 37.27 -50.07 -0.03
C VAL A 142 37.73 -48.71 0.52
N LYS A 143 39.02 -48.44 0.46
CA LYS A 143 39.60 -47.20 0.96
C LYS A 143 39.01 -45.94 0.22
N GLY A 144 38.56 -44.92 1.00
CA GLY A 144 37.95 -43.73 0.52
C GLY A 144 36.42 -43.81 0.50
N LEU A 145 35.75 -42.65 0.56
CA LEU A 145 34.29 -42.56 0.58
C LEU A 145 33.64 -42.61 -0.82
N GLY A 146 34.42 -42.32 -1.90
CA GLY A 146 33.81 -42.20 -3.23
C GLY A 146 32.73 -41.13 -3.23
N ASP A 147 31.54 -41.44 -3.79
CA ASP A 147 30.39 -40.56 -3.85
C ASP A 147 29.50 -40.66 -2.58
N LEU A 148 29.93 -41.43 -1.55
CA LEU A 148 29.16 -41.60 -0.33
C LEU A 148 29.22 -40.33 0.52
N GLU A 149 28.07 -39.78 0.88
CA GLU A 149 27.98 -38.65 1.78
C GLU A 149 28.29 -39.04 3.24
N LYS A 150 28.94 -38.11 3.98
CA LYS A 150 29.19 -38.33 5.41
C LYS A 150 27.91 -38.21 6.21
N THR A 151 27.73 -39.08 7.18
CA THR A 151 26.67 -39.07 8.17
C THR A 151 27.23 -38.84 9.59
N LEU A 152 26.33 -38.80 10.60
CA LEU A 152 26.72 -38.70 11.99
C LEU A 152 27.06 -40.10 12.55
N PHE A 153 28.08 -40.15 13.44
CA PHE A 153 28.38 -41.39 14.19
C PHE A 153 27.31 -41.66 15.22
N GLU A 154 26.86 -42.92 15.36
CA GLU A 154 25.74 -43.33 16.23
C GLU A 154 24.40 -42.66 15.89
N LEU A 155 24.14 -42.33 14.60
CA LEU A 155 22.92 -41.71 14.12
C LEU A 155 21.63 -42.45 14.59
N PRO A 156 21.52 -43.81 14.52
CA PRO A 156 20.31 -44.51 15.02
C PRO A 156 20.06 -44.27 16.51
N GLY A 157 21.12 -44.14 17.31
CA GLY A 157 21.03 -43.82 18.74
C GLY A 157 20.53 -42.41 18.99
N LEU A 158 21.01 -41.46 18.22
CA LEU A 158 20.52 -40.07 18.22
C LEU A 158 19.01 -40.00 17.94
N LEU A 159 18.58 -40.58 16.80
CA LEU A 159 17.18 -40.50 16.37
C LEU A 159 16.23 -41.10 17.38
N ARG A 160 16.61 -42.25 17.98
CA ARG A 160 15.82 -42.89 19.05
C ARG A 160 15.71 -42.01 20.29
N ALA A 161 16.83 -41.42 20.75
CA ALA A 161 16.83 -40.54 21.94
C ALA A 161 15.96 -39.30 21.70
N VAL A 162 15.98 -38.74 20.50
CA VAL A 162 15.10 -37.62 20.12
C VAL A 162 13.64 -38.01 20.15
N GLU A 163 13.29 -39.19 19.62
CA GLU A 163 11.92 -39.74 19.63
C GLU A 163 11.42 -40.03 21.06
N GLU A 164 12.30 -40.57 21.91
CA GLU A 164 12.00 -40.85 23.33
C GLU A 164 12.02 -39.59 24.19
N GLY A 165 12.49 -38.46 23.65
CA GLY A 165 12.57 -37.17 24.33
C GLY A 165 13.66 -37.12 25.39
N GLU A 166 14.72 -37.94 25.23
CA GLU A 166 15.90 -37.97 26.07
C GLU A 166 16.92 -36.89 25.66
N PRO A 167 17.75 -36.42 26.59
CA PRO A 167 18.82 -35.50 26.22
C PRO A 167 19.89 -36.19 25.36
N VAL A 168 20.50 -35.40 24.46
CA VAL A 168 21.52 -35.89 23.53
C VAL A 168 22.80 -35.06 23.66
N ALA A 169 23.96 -35.73 23.69
CA ALA A 169 25.24 -35.05 23.66
C ALA A 169 25.83 -34.98 22.24
N TYR A 170 26.43 -33.86 21.88
CA TYR A 170 27.29 -33.71 20.72
C TYR A 170 28.74 -33.48 21.18
N VAL A 171 29.67 -34.31 20.75
CA VAL A 171 31.09 -34.27 21.11
C VAL A 171 31.97 -34.23 19.85
N GLU A 172 33.27 -33.94 19.98
CA GLU A 172 34.15 -33.83 18.82
C GLU A 172 34.61 -35.17 18.28
N GLY A 173 34.93 -36.09 19.16
CA GLY A 173 35.53 -37.38 18.83
C GLY A 173 34.59 -38.56 18.91
N CYS A 174 34.80 -39.60 18.07
CA CYS A 174 34.03 -40.83 18.17
C CYS A 174 34.29 -41.62 19.49
N LYS A 175 35.48 -41.46 20.09
CA LYS A 175 35.83 -42.05 21.40
C LYS A 175 34.94 -41.45 22.49
N ASP A 176 34.74 -40.14 22.48
CA ASP A 176 33.91 -39.44 23.48
C ASP A 176 32.43 -39.78 23.34
N VAL A 177 31.97 -40.08 22.10
CA VAL A 177 30.62 -40.62 21.91
C VAL A 177 30.44 -41.95 22.64
N LEU A 178 31.41 -42.87 22.51
CA LEU A 178 31.33 -44.17 23.21
C LEU A 178 31.47 -43.97 24.74
N THR A 179 32.37 -43.09 25.19
CA THR A 179 32.49 -42.74 26.62
C THR A 179 31.21 -42.16 27.18
N ALA A 180 30.56 -41.22 26.48
CA ALA A 180 29.28 -40.64 26.95
C ALA A 180 28.19 -41.73 27.04
N LYS A 181 28.12 -42.63 26.07
CA LYS A 181 27.15 -43.72 26.05
C LYS A 181 27.39 -44.76 27.14
N GLU A 182 28.65 -45.17 27.32
CA GLU A 182 29.00 -46.27 28.28
C GLU A 182 29.08 -45.80 29.74
N ARG A 183 29.64 -44.58 29.97
CA ARG A 183 29.90 -44.09 31.32
C ARG A 183 28.84 -43.12 31.84
N LEU A 184 28.25 -42.28 30.97
CA LEU A 184 27.23 -41.33 31.37
C LEU A 184 25.81 -41.87 31.12
N GLY A 185 25.66 -42.89 30.27
CA GLY A 185 24.35 -43.42 29.90
C GLY A 185 23.53 -42.48 28.99
N VAL A 186 24.23 -41.56 28.26
CA VAL A 186 23.61 -40.53 27.44
C VAL A 186 23.83 -40.87 25.96
N ALA A 187 22.79 -40.70 25.15
CA ALA A 187 22.93 -40.80 23.71
C ALA A 187 23.84 -39.66 23.20
N ALA A 188 24.88 -40.02 22.48
CA ALA A 188 25.83 -39.06 21.98
C ALA A 188 26.15 -39.28 20.50
N THR A 189 26.62 -38.25 19.83
CA THR A 189 26.96 -38.29 18.42
C THR A 189 28.07 -37.30 18.08
N THR A 190 28.72 -37.52 16.93
CA THR A 190 29.71 -36.63 16.34
C THR A 190 29.71 -36.74 14.82
N SER A 191 30.19 -35.72 14.14
CA SER A 191 30.48 -35.77 12.70
C SER A 191 31.88 -36.32 12.36
N GLY A 192 32.64 -36.74 13.39
CA GLY A 192 33.99 -37.36 13.25
C GLY A 192 35.15 -36.37 13.18
N GLY A 193 35.03 -35.19 13.79
CA GLY A 193 36.10 -34.20 13.98
C GLY A 193 35.67 -32.74 13.74
N THR A 194 36.51 -31.80 14.19
CA THR A 194 36.25 -30.34 14.22
C THR A 194 35.95 -29.67 12.87
N LYS A 195 36.25 -30.31 11.74
CA LYS A 195 36.03 -29.72 10.40
C LYS A 195 34.95 -30.43 9.58
N THR A 196 34.24 -31.35 10.21
CA THR A 196 33.35 -32.29 9.50
C THR A 196 31.86 -31.95 9.69
N TRP A 197 31.50 -31.05 10.63
CA TRP A 197 30.12 -30.62 10.85
C TRP A 197 29.57 -29.87 9.64
N LYS A 198 28.39 -30.24 9.20
CA LYS A 198 27.57 -29.56 8.19
C LYS A 198 26.29 -29.10 8.85
N SER A 199 25.79 -27.90 8.48
CA SER A 199 24.53 -27.37 9.03
C SER A 199 23.32 -28.26 8.75
N GLU A 200 23.36 -29.09 7.71
CA GLU A 200 22.36 -30.10 7.36
C GLU A 200 22.19 -31.16 8.48
N PHE A 201 23.25 -31.46 9.24
CA PHE A 201 23.19 -32.43 10.33
C PHE A 201 22.32 -31.97 11.50
N ALA A 202 22.04 -30.68 11.62
CA ALA A 202 21.16 -30.16 12.65
C ALA A 202 19.74 -30.70 12.52
N GLU A 203 19.27 -31.02 11.32
CA GLU A 203 17.94 -31.59 11.10
C GLU A 203 17.71 -32.91 11.85
N ASN A 204 18.76 -33.71 12.07
CA ASN A 204 18.66 -34.96 12.85
C ASN A 204 18.34 -34.74 14.33
N TYR A 205 18.43 -33.49 14.82
CA TYR A 205 18.11 -33.07 16.19
C TYR A 205 16.70 -32.43 16.29
N ARG A 206 15.94 -32.45 15.20
CA ARG A 206 14.62 -31.80 15.19
C ARG A 206 13.69 -32.45 16.20
N GLY A 207 13.20 -31.65 17.15
CA GLY A 207 12.36 -32.11 18.25
C GLY A 207 13.13 -32.60 19.50
N ALA A 208 14.47 -32.56 19.48
CA ALA A 208 15.25 -32.86 20.68
C ALA A 208 14.92 -31.86 21.79
N LYS A 209 14.60 -32.37 22.99
CA LYS A 209 14.27 -31.53 24.15
C LYS A 209 15.48 -30.76 24.69
N GLU A 210 16.64 -31.45 24.76
CA GLU A 210 17.85 -30.86 25.29
C GLU A 210 19.06 -31.44 24.56
N VAL A 211 19.94 -30.58 24.05
CA VAL A 211 21.22 -30.95 23.40
C VAL A 211 22.36 -30.33 24.14
N TRP A 212 23.34 -31.17 24.53
CA TRP A 212 24.57 -30.76 25.21
C TRP A 212 25.73 -30.81 24.22
N VAL A 213 26.28 -29.67 23.86
CA VAL A 213 27.49 -29.59 23.04
C VAL A 213 28.69 -29.51 23.99
N ILE A 214 29.56 -30.53 23.95
CA ILE A 214 30.71 -30.66 24.83
C ILE A 214 31.98 -30.45 24.02
N PRO A 215 32.67 -29.30 24.10
CA PRO A 215 33.91 -29.04 23.40
C PRO A 215 35.13 -29.70 24.02
N ASP A 216 36.14 -29.97 23.24
CA ASP A 216 37.52 -30.16 23.73
C ASP A 216 38.01 -28.83 24.31
N ASN A 217 38.94 -28.92 25.30
CA ASN A 217 39.45 -27.72 26.02
C ASN A 217 40.55 -27.01 25.22
N ASP A 218 40.20 -26.44 24.06
CA ASP A 218 41.06 -25.55 23.29
C ASP A 218 40.25 -24.51 22.51
N ASP A 219 40.91 -23.51 21.96
CA ASP A 219 40.26 -22.43 21.20
C ASP A 219 39.52 -22.95 19.93
N GLU A 220 40.03 -24.02 19.28
CA GLU A 220 39.41 -24.63 18.10
C GLU A 220 38.15 -25.39 18.48
N GLY A 221 38.14 -26.11 19.61
CA GLY A 221 36.96 -26.79 20.17
C GLY A 221 35.88 -25.82 20.60
N ALA A 222 36.26 -24.75 21.29
CA ALA A 222 35.28 -23.71 21.72
C ALA A 222 34.57 -23.05 20.52
N ASP A 223 35.34 -22.67 19.47
CA ASP A 223 34.81 -22.08 18.24
C ASP A 223 33.90 -23.09 17.48
N TYR A 224 34.28 -24.34 17.48
CA TYR A 224 33.55 -25.43 16.86
C TYR A 224 32.23 -25.71 17.58
N ALA A 225 32.25 -25.81 18.90
CA ALA A 225 31.04 -25.98 19.73
C ALA A 225 30.08 -24.79 19.58
N ALA A 226 30.62 -23.58 19.50
CA ALA A 226 29.80 -22.39 19.25
C ALA A 226 29.07 -22.47 17.89
N LYS A 227 29.74 -22.99 16.85
CA LYS A 227 29.15 -23.19 15.53
C LYS A 227 28.05 -24.26 15.54
N VAL A 228 28.35 -25.42 16.14
CA VAL A 228 27.37 -26.53 16.27
C VAL A 228 26.16 -26.07 17.05
N ALA A 229 26.36 -25.46 18.21
CA ALA A 229 25.27 -24.91 19.02
C ALA A 229 24.43 -23.88 18.25
N GLN A 230 25.07 -23.03 17.45
CA GLN A 230 24.37 -22.03 16.63
C GLN A 230 23.46 -22.69 15.57
N ASP A 231 23.90 -23.77 14.94
CA ASP A 231 23.10 -24.49 13.95
C ASP A 231 21.95 -25.29 14.59
N LEU A 232 22.15 -25.75 15.83
CA LEU A 232 21.13 -26.45 16.64
C LEU A 232 20.08 -25.51 17.25
N LEU A 233 20.39 -24.23 17.40
CA LEU A 233 19.44 -23.23 17.87
C LEU A 233 18.26 -23.10 16.91
N GLY A 234 17.05 -23.34 17.40
CA GLY A 234 15.81 -23.31 16.60
C GLY A 234 15.43 -24.67 15.97
N VAL A 235 16.26 -25.70 16.15
CA VAL A 235 15.99 -27.08 15.78
C VAL A 235 15.67 -27.90 17.04
N ALA A 236 16.50 -27.78 18.07
CA ALA A 236 16.28 -28.34 19.41
C ALA A 236 15.57 -27.32 20.34
N GLU A 237 14.84 -27.83 21.34
CA GLU A 237 14.15 -26.96 22.32
C GLU A 237 15.15 -26.23 23.23
N THR A 238 16.19 -26.93 23.69
CA THR A 238 17.23 -26.41 24.57
C THR A 238 18.62 -26.83 24.08
N VAL A 239 19.55 -25.90 23.98
CA VAL A 239 20.96 -26.17 23.68
C VAL A 239 21.86 -25.61 24.76
N LYS A 240 22.76 -26.42 25.30
CA LYS A 240 23.75 -26.02 26.28
C LYS A 240 25.15 -26.32 25.75
N ILE A 241 26.12 -25.41 25.99
CA ILE A 241 27.53 -25.73 25.81
C ILE A 241 28.10 -26.08 27.19
N ILE A 242 28.55 -27.32 27.35
CA ILE A 242 29.03 -27.84 28.61
C ILE A 242 30.55 -27.72 28.65
N GLU A 243 31.05 -26.73 29.36
CA GLU A 243 32.47 -26.55 29.59
C GLU A 243 32.85 -27.36 30.84
N LEU A 244 33.74 -28.35 30.66
CA LEU A 244 34.19 -29.20 31.78
C LEU A 244 35.34 -28.54 32.53
N PRO A 245 35.22 -28.31 33.84
CA PRO A 245 36.26 -27.64 34.60
C PRO A 245 37.50 -28.53 34.80
N SER A 246 38.65 -27.93 34.98
CA SER A 246 39.92 -28.60 35.31
C SER A 246 40.51 -29.50 34.22
N LEU A 247 39.98 -29.46 32.97
CA LEU A 247 40.60 -30.17 31.86
C LEU A 247 41.96 -29.58 31.49
N PRO A 248 42.93 -30.41 31.14
CA PRO A 248 44.18 -29.94 30.56
C PRO A 248 43.92 -29.33 29.14
N GLU A 249 44.91 -28.58 28.62
CA GLU A 249 44.85 -28.08 27.26
C GLU A 249 44.68 -29.26 26.28
N LYS A 250 43.64 -29.19 25.40
CA LYS A 250 43.22 -30.24 24.45
C LYS A 250 42.61 -31.50 25.11
N GLY A 251 42.29 -31.45 26.36
CA GLY A 251 41.54 -32.54 27.04
C GLY A 251 40.11 -32.65 26.51
N ASP A 252 39.62 -33.89 26.43
CA ASP A 252 38.29 -34.26 26.00
C ASP A 252 37.39 -34.78 27.15
N LEU A 253 36.14 -35.15 26.86
CA LEU A 253 35.22 -35.73 27.83
C LEU A 253 35.77 -37.02 28.46
N THR A 254 36.47 -37.83 27.67
CA THR A 254 37.09 -39.09 28.13
C THR A 254 38.18 -38.81 29.15
N ASP A 255 39.08 -37.84 28.86
CA ASP A 255 40.15 -37.40 29.75
C ASP A 255 39.58 -36.90 31.09
N TRP A 256 38.52 -36.11 31.03
CA TRP A 256 37.85 -35.57 32.25
C TRP A 256 37.36 -36.66 33.15
N LEU A 257 36.71 -37.70 32.63
CA LEU A 257 36.24 -38.84 33.37
C LEU A 257 37.36 -39.75 33.83
N ASP A 258 38.50 -39.83 33.10
CA ASP A 258 39.67 -40.65 33.44
C ASP A 258 40.50 -39.98 34.58
N ASP A 259 40.44 -38.64 34.70
CA ASP A 259 41.08 -37.89 35.83
C ASP A 259 40.28 -38.06 37.17
N GLY A 260 39.25 -38.89 37.17
CA GLY A 260 38.53 -39.33 38.39
C GLY A 260 37.27 -38.53 38.71
N HIS A 261 36.82 -37.66 37.82
CA HIS A 261 35.52 -37.00 37.97
C HIS A 261 34.35 -37.99 37.83
N THR A 262 33.25 -37.70 38.57
CA THR A 262 32.12 -38.61 38.66
C THR A 262 30.98 -38.25 37.70
N VAL A 263 30.11 -39.20 37.45
CA VAL A 263 28.89 -39.01 36.68
C VAL A 263 27.96 -37.97 37.31
N GLU A 264 27.89 -37.97 38.64
CA GLU A 264 27.07 -37.04 39.42
C GLU A 264 27.62 -35.58 39.25
N GLU A 265 28.92 -35.40 39.26
CA GLU A 265 29.56 -34.08 38.99
C GLU A 265 29.21 -33.58 37.57
N PHE A 266 29.24 -34.48 36.57
CA PHE A 266 28.84 -34.11 35.21
C PHE A 266 27.40 -33.60 35.14
N PHE A 267 26.46 -34.33 35.72
CA PHE A 267 25.05 -33.89 35.71
C PHE A 267 24.79 -32.63 36.54
N GLU A 268 25.55 -32.34 37.59
CA GLU A 268 25.44 -31.07 38.29
C GLU A 268 26.00 -29.92 37.46
N ILE A 269 27.05 -30.12 36.64
CA ILE A 269 27.52 -29.14 35.67
C ILE A 269 26.45 -28.86 34.62
N VAL A 270 25.87 -29.90 34.03
CA VAL A 270 24.78 -29.78 33.04
C VAL A 270 23.60 -29.00 33.64
N LYS A 271 23.22 -29.30 34.86
CA LYS A 271 22.08 -28.65 35.53
C LYS A 271 22.36 -27.17 35.83
N THR A 272 23.59 -26.82 36.19
CA THR A 272 23.99 -25.44 36.48
C THR A 272 24.36 -24.63 35.25
N THR A 273 24.69 -25.29 34.14
CA THR A 273 24.98 -24.61 32.85
C THR A 273 23.73 -23.98 32.30
N PRO A 274 23.72 -22.65 32.07
CA PRO A 274 22.58 -21.96 31.49
C PRO A 274 22.39 -22.44 30.07
N ALA A 275 21.12 -22.65 29.69
CA ALA A 275 20.78 -22.83 28.28
C ALA A 275 21.27 -21.64 27.47
N ARG A 276 21.91 -21.90 26.32
CA ARG A 276 22.12 -20.83 25.35
C ARG A 276 20.74 -20.37 24.91
N ASP A 277 20.55 -19.05 24.99
CA ASP A 277 19.28 -18.46 24.60
C ASP A 277 19.08 -18.73 23.12
N SER A 278 18.24 -19.71 22.82
CA SER A 278 17.79 -20.05 21.47
C SER A 278 16.86 -18.98 20.94
N GLY A 279 17.03 -17.71 21.41
CA GLY A 279 16.06 -16.67 21.16
C GLY A 279 14.68 -17.27 21.07
N ARG A 280 13.83 -17.08 22.02
CA ARG A 280 12.42 -17.52 22.17
C ARG A 280 11.94 -18.51 21.13
N ALA A 281 11.41 -19.67 21.52
CA ALA A 281 10.66 -20.53 20.61
C ALA A 281 9.75 -19.66 19.71
N TRP A 282 9.59 -20.01 18.45
CA TRP A 282 8.61 -19.32 17.61
C TRP A 282 7.24 -19.43 18.29
N PRO A 283 6.45 -18.36 18.32
CA PRO A 283 5.06 -18.51 18.74
C PRO A 283 4.39 -19.55 17.85
N GLU A 284 3.42 -20.27 18.37
CA GLU A 284 2.66 -21.27 17.58
C GLU A 284 2.09 -20.63 16.30
N LYS A 285 1.66 -19.36 16.40
CA LYS A 285 1.28 -18.52 15.27
C LYS A 285 1.85 -17.11 15.47
N PRO A 286 2.34 -16.46 14.42
CA PRO A 286 2.73 -15.05 14.52
C PRO A 286 1.53 -14.18 14.86
N SER A 287 1.75 -13.13 15.62
CA SER A 287 0.72 -12.12 15.86
C SER A 287 0.41 -11.36 14.57
N PRO A 288 -0.87 -11.08 14.28
CA PRO A 288 -1.22 -10.29 13.11
C PRO A 288 -0.59 -8.90 13.21
N LEU A 289 -0.13 -8.39 12.08
CA LEU A 289 0.30 -7.00 11.96
C LEU A 289 -0.95 -6.13 11.88
N ASP A 290 -1.21 -5.37 12.93
CA ASP A 290 -2.28 -4.39 12.97
C ASP A 290 -1.74 -3.04 12.44
N ILE A 291 -2.13 -2.69 11.22
CA ILE A 291 -1.81 -1.39 10.64
C ILE A 291 -2.85 -0.41 11.17
N ARG A 292 -2.50 0.32 12.21
CA ARG A 292 -3.35 1.39 12.70
C ARG A 292 -3.43 2.49 11.66
N MET A 293 -4.66 2.86 11.31
CA MET A 293 -4.88 4.07 10.52
C MET A 293 -4.49 5.29 11.35
N PRO A 294 -3.98 6.36 10.73
CA PRO A 294 -3.76 7.62 11.44
C PRO A 294 -5.01 8.06 12.21
N ASP A 295 -4.83 8.57 13.41
CA ASP A 295 -5.92 9.09 14.21
C ASP A 295 -6.59 10.28 13.52
N VAL A 296 -7.88 10.48 13.75
CA VAL A 296 -8.63 11.65 13.29
C VAL A 296 -9.15 12.43 14.47
N GLU A 297 -9.31 13.74 14.28
CA GLU A 297 -9.94 14.60 15.26
C GLU A 297 -11.41 14.19 15.44
N GLU A 298 -11.89 14.13 16.70
CA GLU A 298 -13.30 13.91 16.97
C GLU A 298 -14.12 15.10 16.49
N PHE A 299 -15.32 14.82 15.97
CA PHE A 299 -16.22 15.88 15.50
C PHE A 299 -16.79 16.66 16.69
N ASP A 300 -16.37 17.92 16.82
CA ASP A 300 -16.87 18.84 17.83
C ASP A 300 -18.17 19.52 17.38
N GLU A 301 -19.10 19.69 18.32
CA GLU A 301 -20.40 20.36 18.05
C GLU A 301 -20.26 21.83 17.64
N ASP A 302 -19.19 22.52 18.08
CA ASP A 302 -18.91 23.92 17.74
C ASP A 302 -18.46 24.12 16.28
N LEU A 303 -18.11 23.03 15.58
CA LEU A 303 -17.89 23.04 14.13
C LEU A 303 -19.17 23.41 13.35
N LEU A 304 -20.35 23.32 13.94
CA LEU A 304 -21.61 23.64 13.27
C LEU A 304 -22.25 24.94 13.81
N PRO A 305 -22.90 25.73 12.92
CA PRO A 305 -23.86 26.74 13.36
C PRO A 305 -24.92 26.14 14.25
N GLU A 306 -25.37 26.91 15.25
CA GLU A 306 -26.31 26.44 16.27
C GLU A 306 -27.61 25.84 15.68
N SER A 307 -28.10 26.41 14.59
CA SER A 307 -29.32 25.96 13.90
C SER A 307 -29.22 24.56 13.28
N LEU A 308 -27.98 24.07 12.99
CA LEU A 308 -27.73 22.74 12.44
C LEU A 308 -27.24 21.75 13.51
N ARG A 309 -26.59 22.23 14.56
CA ARG A 309 -25.95 21.44 15.61
C ARG A 309 -26.85 20.39 16.22
N GLU A 310 -27.93 20.82 16.86
CA GLU A 310 -28.86 19.91 17.55
C GLU A 310 -29.49 18.87 16.62
N TRP A 311 -29.79 19.26 15.37
CA TRP A 311 -30.36 18.33 14.40
C TRP A 311 -29.35 17.26 13.95
N VAL A 312 -28.10 17.64 13.68
CA VAL A 312 -27.06 16.71 13.28
C VAL A 312 -26.78 15.66 14.34
N PHE A 313 -26.65 16.09 15.61
CA PHE A 313 -26.41 15.19 16.72
C PHE A 313 -27.65 14.34 17.08
N ASP A 314 -28.88 14.88 16.93
CA ASP A 314 -30.12 14.08 17.07
C ASP A 314 -30.18 12.97 16.04
N VAL A 315 -29.84 13.26 14.79
CA VAL A 315 -29.81 12.25 13.72
C VAL A 315 -28.75 11.17 14.02
N ALA A 316 -27.53 11.56 14.36
CA ALA A 316 -26.45 10.62 14.69
C ALA A 316 -26.79 9.71 15.88
N LYS A 317 -27.37 10.30 16.95
CA LYS A 317 -27.81 9.55 18.14
C LYS A 317 -28.88 8.51 17.81
N ARG A 318 -29.87 8.86 16.98
CA ARG A 318 -30.96 7.95 16.57
C ARG A 318 -30.54 6.86 15.58
N MET A 319 -29.34 6.95 15.06
CA MET A 319 -28.69 5.91 14.24
C MET A 319 -27.73 5.06 15.09
N ASP A 320 -28.17 4.66 16.29
CA ASP A 320 -27.40 3.87 17.24
C ASP A 320 -26.03 4.49 17.56
N ASN A 321 -26.05 5.80 17.78
CA ASN A 321 -24.87 6.62 18.08
C ASN A 321 -23.79 6.58 16.97
N ALA A 322 -24.22 6.59 15.71
CA ALA A 322 -23.30 6.67 14.57
C ALA A 322 -22.47 7.96 14.64
N ALA A 323 -21.33 7.98 13.93
CA ALA A 323 -20.46 9.14 13.85
C ALA A 323 -21.24 10.38 13.32
N PRO A 324 -21.29 11.51 14.05
CA PRO A 324 -21.94 12.73 13.60
C PRO A 324 -21.32 13.33 12.35
N ASP A 325 -20.05 13.01 12.09
CA ASP A 325 -19.25 13.38 10.94
C ASP A 325 -20.01 13.22 9.61
N PHE A 326 -20.65 12.05 9.41
CA PHE A 326 -21.39 11.76 8.19
C PHE A 326 -22.58 12.71 8.00
N THR A 327 -23.33 12.94 9.06
CA THR A 327 -24.48 13.83 9.01
C THR A 327 -24.05 15.29 8.83
N ALA A 328 -22.99 15.71 9.52
CA ALA A 328 -22.43 17.06 9.46
C ALA A 328 -21.87 17.40 8.07
N ALA A 329 -20.98 16.56 7.54
CA ALA A 329 -20.38 16.76 6.21
C ALA A 329 -21.47 16.81 5.13
N ALA A 330 -22.45 15.89 5.18
CA ALA A 330 -23.55 15.88 4.24
C ALA A 330 -24.43 17.13 4.34
N ALA A 331 -24.71 17.64 5.54
CA ALA A 331 -25.48 18.86 5.72
C ALA A 331 -24.73 20.10 5.18
N VAL A 332 -23.43 20.20 5.45
CA VAL A 332 -22.57 21.29 4.97
C VAL A 332 -22.52 21.34 3.44
N VAL A 333 -22.28 20.23 2.77
CA VAL A 333 -22.23 20.17 1.29
C VAL A 333 -23.58 20.53 0.67
N GLN A 334 -24.68 20.09 1.27
CA GLN A 334 -26.02 20.41 0.77
C GLN A 334 -26.39 21.87 0.99
N ALA A 335 -26.01 22.47 2.14
CA ALA A 335 -26.21 23.90 2.37
C ALA A 335 -25.42 24.73 1.35
N ALA A 336 -24.16 24.32 1.06
CA ALA A 336 -23.34 24.93 0.03
C ALA A 336 -23.99 24.86 -1.35
N ALA A 337 -24.56 23.72 -1.73
CA ALA A 337 -25.27 23.55 -3.01
C ALA A 337 -26.51 24.44 -3.14
N LEU A 338 -27.20 24.75 -2.03
CA LEU A 338 -28.35 25.65 -2.03
C LEU A 338 -27.95 27.13 -2.12
N ILE A 339 -26.80 27.50 -1.62
CA ILE A 339 -26.21 28.83 -1.78
C ILE A 339 -25.71 28.96 -3.23
N GLY A 340 -24.85 28.04 -3.66
CA GLY A 340 -24.28 28.01 -5.01
C GLY A 340 -23.67 29.35 -5.42
N ARG A 341 -24.06 29.86 -6.60
CA ARG A 341 -23.60 31.14 -7.15
C ARG A 341 -24.40 32.37 -6.72
N LYS A 342 -25.34 32.25 -5.79
CA LYS A 342 -26.12 33.43 -5.32
C LYS A 342 -25.22 34.43 -4.63
N VAL A 343 -24.21 33.97 -3.88
CA VAL A 343 -23.26 34.80 -3.17
C VAL A 343 -21.87 34.17 -3.24
N GLY A 344 -20.87 34.99 -3.58
CA GLY A 344 -19.45 34.64 -3.51
C GLY A 344 -18.72 35.42 -2.43
N ILE A 345 -17.42 35.13 -2.27
CA ILE A 345 -16.53 35.88 -1.38
C ILE A 345 -15.22 36.21 -2.09
N TYR A 346 -14.70 37.42 -1.82
CA TYR A 346 -13.32 37.80 -2.13
C TYR A 346 -12.45 37.60 -0.87
N PRO A 347 -11.68 36.47 -0.77
CA PRO A 347 -10.97 36.12 0.47
C PRO A 347 -9.79 37.04 0.78
N LYS A 348 -9.28 37.78 -0.20
CA LYS A 348 -8.18 38.73 -0.02
C LYS A 348 -8.71 40.17 -0.07
N ARG A 349 -8.13 41.04 0.74
CA ARG A 349 -8.58 42.42 0.88
C ARG A 349 -8.48 43.24 -0.42
N HIS A 350 -7.45 43.03 -1.24
CA HIS A 350 -7.12 43.83 -2.40
C HIS A 350 -7.07 43.09 -3.73
N ASP A 351 -7.50 41.83 -3.72
CA ASP A 351 -7.46 40.92 -4.87
C ASP A 351 -8.92 40.69 -5.36
N ASP A 352 -9.03 40.38 -6.63
CA ASP A 352 -10.28 39.96 -7.31
C ASP A 352 -10.51 38.47 -7.35
N TRP A 353 -9.66 37.69 -6.65
CA TRP A 353 -9.86 36.27 -6.52
C TRP A 353 -11.14 35.94 -5.79
N MET A 354 -12.11 35.48 -6.56
CA MET A 354 -13.46 35.12 -6.09
C MET A 354 -13.54 33.62 -5.77
N VAL A 355 -14.24 33.28 -4.72
CA VAL A 355 -14.58 31.90 -4.32
C VAL A 355 -16.08 31.77 -4.18
N ILE A 356 -16.62 30.70 -4.76
CA ILE A 356 -18.02 30.29 -4.65
C ILE A 356 -18.08 29.08 -3.72
N PRO A 357 -19.06 28.98 -2.81
CA PRO A 357 -19.20 27.84 -1.90
C PRO A 357 -19.73 26.59 -2.62
N ASN A 358 -19.02 26.15 -3.65
CA ASN A 358 -19.29 24.94 -4.42
C ASN A 358 -18.45 23.79 -3.87
N LEU A 359 -19.03 22.97 -2.98
CA LEU A 359 -18.30 21.95 -2.24
C LEU A 359 -18.56 20.55 -2.77
N TRP A 360 -17.48 19.75 -2.82
CA TRP A 360 -17.54 18.32 -3.08
C TRP A 360 -17.22 17.56 -1.80
N GLY A 361 -18.10 16.62 -1.43
CA GLY A 361 -17.98 15.85 -0.20
C GLY A 361 -18.17 14.37 -0.41
N SER A 362 -17.51 13.58 0.43
CA SER A 362 -17.72 12.15 0.49
C SER A 362 -17.65 11.59 1.91
N LEU A 363 -18.50 10.60 2.18
CA LEU A 363 -18.58 9.88 3.44
C LEU A 363 -17.85 8.56 3.27
N VAL A 364 -16.66 8.41 3.87
CA VAL A 364 -15.86 7.20 3.79
C VAL A 364 -16.12 6.32 5.00
N GLY A 365 -16.47 5.07 4.76
CA GLY A 365 -16.70 4.11 5.84
C GLY A 365 -16.99 2.69 5.31
N PRO A 366 -16.80 1.64 6.13
CA PRO A 366 -17.11 0.28 5.75
C PRO A 366 -18.59 0.07 5.43
N PRO A 367 -18.97 -1.07 4.84
CA PRO A 367 -20.38 -1.45 4.74
C PRO A 367 -21.06 -1.40 6.11
N ALA A 368 -22.35 -1.03 6.14
CA ALA A 368 -23.16 -0.90 7.36
C ALA A 368 -22.71 0.18 8.37
N SER A 369 -21.84 1.12 7.99
CA SER A 369 -21.39 2.24 8.84
C SER A 369 -22.37 3.41 8.93
N MET A 370 -23.64 3.23 8.60
CA MET A 370 -24.70 4.25 8.63
C MET A 370 -24.54 5.43 7.65
N LYS A 371 -23.64 5.35 6.65
CA LYS A 371 -23.47 6.40 5.62
C LYS A 371 -24.77 6.70 4.86
N THR A 372 -25.39 5.68 4.27
CA THR A 372 -26.64 5.81 3.50
C THR A 372 -27.78 6.36 4.35
N PRO A 373 -28.05 5.88 5.59
CA PRO A 373 -29.01 6.50 6.47
C PRO A 373 -28.73 7.98 6.77
N ALA A 374 -27.45 8.35 7.01
CA ALA A 374 -27.06 9.75 7.24
C ALA A 374 -27.34 10.62 6.00
N LEU A 375 -26.96 10.17 4.81
CA LEU A 375 -27.27 10.82 3.54
C LEU A 375 -28.77 10.96 3.32
N GLU A 376 -29.55 9.94 3.58
CA GLU A 376 -31.01 9.99 3.44
C GLU A 376 -31.66 11.00 4.38
N GLN A 377 -31.25 11.05 5.64
CA GLN A 377 -31.83 12.02 6.60
C GLN A 377 -31.49 13.45 6.20
N THR A 378 -30.25 13.71 5.80
CA THR A 378 -29.79 15.05 5.45
C THR A 378 -30.30 15.52 4.09
N THR A 379 -30.60 14.64 3.14
CA THR A 379 -31.17 15.02 1.83
C THR A 379 -32.69 15.31 1.89
N LYS A 380 -33.37 14.99 2.99
CA LYS A 380 -34.82 15.25 3.10
C LYS A 380 -35.23 16.70 2.85
N PRO A 381 -34.58 17.73 3.43
CA PRO A 381 -34.95 19.13 3.15
C PRO A 381 -34.75 19.48 1.66
N THR A 382 -33.63 19.12 1.07
CA THR A 382 -33.36 19.38 -0.36
C THR A 382 -34.34 18.63 -1.28
N LYS A 383 -34.72 17.39 -0.97
CA LYS A 383 -35.74 16.62 -1.71
C LYS A 383 -37.13 17.25 -1.60
N ARG A 384 -37.47 17.86 -0.43
CA ARG A 384 -38.74 18.61 -0.27
C ARG A 384 -38.78 19.84 -1.16
N LEU A 385 -37.68 20.60 -1.24
CA LEU A 385 -37.56 21.74 -2.14
C LEU A 385 -37.70 21.29 -3.61
N ALA A 386 -37.04 20.22 -4.00
CA ALA A 386 -37.14 19.67 -5.36
C ALA A 386 -38.57 19.22 -5.71
N ALA A 387 -39.26 18.55 -4.78
CA ALA A 387 -40.64 18.12 -4.96
C ALA A 387 -41.63 19.30 -5.06
N ARG A 388 -41.38 20.40 -4.32
CA ARG A 388 -42.15 21.63 -4.44
C ARG A 388 -41.91 22.29 -5.80
N ALA A 389 -40.65 22.49 -6.19
CA ALA A 389 -40.29 23.09 -7.47
C ALA A 389 -40.86 22.31 -8.68
N ALA A 390 -40.90 20.97 -8.59
CA ALA A 390 -41.50 20.14 -9.64
C ALA A 390 -43.01 20.37 -9.79
N ARG A 391 -43.74 20.52 -8.66
CA ARG A 391 -45.18 20.84 -8.69
C ARG A 391 -45.46 22.26 -9.23
N ASP A 392 -44.67 23.24 -8.76
CA ASP A 392 -44.78 24.63 -9.19
C ASP A 392 -44.54 24.72 -10.71
N HIS A 393 -43.56 23.95 -11.23
CA HIS A 393 -43.31 23.89 -12.66
C HIS A 393 -44.42 23.20 -13.45
N GLU A 394 -45.03 22.13 -12.94
CA GLU A 394 -46.18 21.48 -13.58
C GLU A 394 -47.39 22.43 -13.68
N GLU A 395 -47.65 23.22 -12.64
CA GLU A 395 -48.70 24.25 -12.64
C GLU A 395 -48.37 25.37 -13.64
N ALA A 396 -47.11 25.83 -13.69
CA ALA A 396 -46.66 26.85 -14.62
C ALA A 396 -46.74 26.36 -16.10
N LEU A 397 -46.44 25.09 -16.38
CA LEU A 397 -46.64 24.52 -17.73
C LEU A 397 -48.10 24.52 -18.18
N LYS A 398 -49.02 24.15 -17.29
CA LYS A 398 -50.47 24.21 -17.58
C LYS A 398 -50.93 25.65 -17.88
N GLN A 399 -50.44 26.63 -17.08
CA GLN A 399 -50.76 28.04 -17.36
C GLN A 399 -50.14 28.52 -18.68
N HIS A 400 -48.91 28.14 -18.96
CA HIS A 400 -48.21 28.45 -20.20
C HIS A 400 -48.95 27.92 -21.44
N GLU A 401 -49.50 26.70 -21.41
CA GLU A 401 -50.36 26.16 -22.48
C GLU A 401 -51.59 27.04 -22.74
N LEU A 402 -52.22 27.53 -21.68
CA LEU A 402 -53.35 28.46 -21.81
C LEU A 402 -52.88 29.81 -22.38
N ASP A 403 -51.77 30.35 -21.91
CA ASP A 403 -51.23 31.63 -22.38
C ASP A 403 -50.86 31.56 -23.89
N ILE A 404 -50.27 30.41 -24.35
CA ILE A 404 -50.03 30.17 -25.77
C ILE A 404 -51.34 30.19 -26.58
N MET A 405 -52.39 29.54 -26.06
CA MET A 405 -53.69 29.53 -26.75
C MET A 405 -54.30 30.95 -26.85
N VAL A 406 -54.20 31.74 -25.80
CA VAL A 406 -54.65 33.15 -25.76
C VAL A 406 -53.83 33.98 -26.75
N ALA A 407 -52.49 33.93 -26.69
CA ALA A 407 -51.59 34.66 -27.58
C ALA A 407 -51.84 34.31 -29.08
N ALA A 408 -52.05 33.00 -29.38
CA ALA A 408 -52.38 32.56 -30.71
C ALA A 408 -53.75 33.10 -31.21
N ALA A 409 -54.76 33.16 -30.33
CA ALA A 409 -56.06 33.72 -30.65
C ALA A 409 -55.99 35.24 -30.92
N GLU A 410 -55.27 35.99 -30.07
CA GLU A 410 -55.03 37.41 -30.23
C GLU A 410 -54.28 37.73 -31.52
N LYS A 411 -53.18 36.96 -31.81
CA LYS A 411 -52.42 37.10 -33.08
C LYS A 411 -53.28 36.84 -34.32
N SER A 412 -54.17 35.85 -34.22
CA SER A 412 -55.13 35.52 -35.32
C SER A 412 -56.13 36.63 -35.50
N ALA A 413 -56.72 37.18 -34.42
CA ALA A 413 -57.65 38.31 -34.46
C ALA A 413 -57.02 39.57 -35.07
N LEU A 414 -55.79 39.90 -34.67
CA LEU A 414 -55.07 41.05 -35.20
C LEU A 414 -54.65 40.85 -36.66
N LYS A 415 -54.29 39.64 -37.10
CA LYS A 415 -54.04 39.33 -38.49
C LYS A 415 -55.29 39.55 -39.36
N LYS A 416 -56.47 39.11 -38.90
CA LYS A 416 -57.73 39.35 -39.58
C LYS A 416 -58.06 40.84 -39.68
N GLN A 417 -57.86 41.59 -38.61
CA GLN A 417 -58.03 43.05 -38.61
C GLN A 417 -57.06 43.71 -39.62
N LEU A 418 -55.80 43.26 -39.69
CA LEU A 418 -54.82 43.76 -40.64
C LEU A 418 -55.24 43.52 -42.08
N GLU A 419 -55.74 42.30 -42.43
CA GLU A 419 -56.27 41.96 -43.73
C GLU A 419 -57.47 42.82 -44.16
N ASP A 420 -58.41 43.06 -43.24
CA ASP A 420 -59.57 43.89 -43.46
C ASP A 420 -59.20 45.38 -43.63
N LYS A 421 -58.22 45.88 -42.88
CA LYS A 421 -57.68 47.23 -43.02
C LYS A 421 -56.84 47.37 -44.30
N ALA A 422 -56.05 46.38 -44.68
CA ALA A 422 -55.30 46.37 -45.93
C ALA A 422 -56.21 46.50 -47.19
N LYS A 423 -57.39 45.81 -47.20
CA LYS A 423 -58.39 45.96 -48.22
C LYS A 423 -58.97 47.40 -48.30
N LYS A 424 -59.25 48.03 -47.15
CA LYS A 424 -59.76 49.40 -47.06
C LYS A 424 -58.71 50.46 -47.48
N VAL A 425 -57.46 50.27 -47.13
CA VAL A 425 -56.36 51.11 -47.57
C VAL A 425 -56.14 51.00 -49.06
N ALA A 426 -56.25 49.78 -49.65
CA ALA A 426 -56.16 49.56 -51.09
C ALA A 426 -57.31 50.20 -51.87
N ALA A 427 -58.54 50.26 -51.28
CA ALA A 427 -59.70 50.93 -51.79
C ALA A 427 -59.67 52.49 -51.63
N GLY A 428 -58.75 53.00 -50.86
CA GLY A 428 -58.66 54.44 -50.52
C GLY A 428 -59.55 54.91 -49.40
N ASP A 429 -60.20 53.95 -48.66
CA ASP A 429 -61.19 54.21 -47.62
C ASP A 429 -60.56 54.32 -46.19
N ALA A 430 -59.25 54.09 -46.01
CA ALA A 430 -58.59 54.23 -44.76
C ALA A 430 -57.13 54.70 -44.92
N PRO A 431 -56.53 55.43 -43.97
CA PRO A 431 -55.11 55.85 -44.01
C PRO A 431 -54.17 54.66 -43.70
N ARG A 432 -53.03 54.60 -44.33
CA ARG A 432 -51.99 53.56 -44.16
C ARG A 432 -51.53 53.43 -42.70
N SER A 433 -51.54 54.55 -41.95
CA SER A 433 -51.18 54.59 -40.56
C SER A 433 -52.01 53.64 -39.64
N GLU A 434 -53.28 53.37 -40.00
CA GLU A 434 -54.11 52.44 -39.23
C GLU A 434 -53.68 50.97 -39.46
N MET A 435 -53.19 50.64 -40.64
CA MET A 435 -52.59 49.31 -40.93
C MET A 435 -51.26 49.15 -40.20
N ASP A 436 -50.42 50.21 -40.24
CA ASP A 436 -49.11 50.18 -39.59
C ASP A 436 -49.25 50.06 -38.07
N ALA A 437 -50.24 50.69 -37.48
CA ALA A 437 -50.56 50.58 -36.05
C ALA A 437 -50.98 49.12 -35.62
N ILE A 438 -51.69 48.39 -36.51
CA ILE A 438 -52.03 47.00 -36.25
C ILE A 438 -50.81 46.11 -36.39
N ARG A 439 -49.96 46.40 -37.39
CA ARG A 439 -48.70 45.71 -37.58
C ARG A 439 -47.75 45.83 -36.37
N GLU A 440 -47.60 47.05 -35.86
CA GLU A 440 -46.85 47.29 -34.61
C GLU A 440 -47.38 46.48 -33.42
N LYS A 441 -48.74 46.37 -33.31
CA LYS A 441 -49.35 45.53 -32.29
C LYS A 441 -49.04 44.04 -32.43
N ILE A 442 -48.97 43.53 -33.69
CA ILE A 442 -48.61 42.14 -33.96
C ILE A 442 -47.14 41.90 -33.64
N GLU A 443 -46.23 42.85 -33.97
CA GLU A 443 -44.82 42.79 -33.70
C GLU A 443 -44.51 42.93 -32.21
N ALA A 444 -45.33 43.68 -31.45
CA ALA A 444 -45.24 43.83 -30.02
C ALA A 444 -45.79 42.62 -29.22
N LEU A 445 -46.53 41.70 -29.85
CA LEU A 445 -47.03 40.48 -29.21
C LEU A 445 -45.88 39.52 -29.01
N LYS A 446 -45.38 39.44 -27.77
CA LYS A 446 -44.38 38.45 -27.35
C LYS A 446 -45.05 37.07 -27.24
N GLU A 447 -44.44 36.05 -27.78
CA GLU A 447 -44.83 34.67 -27.46
C GLU A 447 -44.48 34.38 -25.98
N PRO A 448 -45.39 33.70 -25.23
CA PRO A 448 -45.10 33.33 -23.85
C PRO A 448 -43.83 32.48 -23.78
N GLU A 449 -42.95 32.81 -22.86
CA GLU A 449 -41.71 32.03 -22.64
C GLU A 449 -42.04 30.75 -21.88
N GLU A 450 -41.41 29.63 -22.30
CA GLU A 450 -41.56 28.35 -21.60
C GLU A 450 -41.02 28.46 -20.17
N PRO A 451 -41.80 28.04 -19.14
CA PRO A 451 -41.37 28.13 -17.77
C PRO A 451 -40.18 27.20 -17.49
N THR A 452 -39.16 27.71 -16.82
CA THR A 452 -37.97 26.96 -16.47
C THR A 452 -38.17 26.08 -15.25
N HIS A 453 -37.62 24.84 -15.28
CA HIS A 453 -37.68 23.93 -14.14
C HIS A 453 -36.53 24.18 -13.16
N LYS A 454 -36.81 24.75 -11.97
CA LYS A 454 -35.84 24.89 -10.88
C LYS A 454 -35.46 23.52 -10.34
N ARG A 455 -34.17 23.14 -10.45
CA ARG A 455 -33.61 21.88 -9.96
C ARG A 455 -32.65 22.15 -8.82
N TYR A 456 -32.77 21.41 -7.71
CA TYR A 456 -31.86 21.49 -6.57
C TYR A 456 -30.93 20.28 -6.48
N ILE A 457 -31.37 19.12 -7.00
CA ILE A 457 -30.66 17.85 -6.91
C ILE A 457 -30.84 17.02 -8.17
N THR A 458 -29.82 16.31 -8.56
CA THR A 458 -29.86 15.28 -9.63
C THR A 458 -29.02 14.09 -9.22
N ASN A 459 -29.42 12.86 -9.61
CA ASN A 459 -28.75 11.62 -9.18
C ASN A 459 -28.01 10.95 -10.32
N ASP A 460 -28.60 10.94 -11.52
CA ASP A 460 -28.08 10.20 -12.67
C ASP A 460 -28.35 10.98 -13.96
N ALA A 461 -27.53 12.00 -14.19
CA ALA A 461 -27.57 12.78 -15.42
C ALA A 461 -26.31 12.52 -16.25
N THR A 462 -26.48 12.33 -17.57
CA THR A 462 -25.36 12.43 -18.50
C THR A 462 -24.86 13.89 -18.49
N ILE A 463 -23.64 14.13 -18.99
CA ILE A 463 -23.08 15.49 -19.05
C ILE A 463 -23.97 16.43 -19.86
N GLU A 464 -24.52 15.94 -20.98
CA GLU A 464 -25.41 16.73 -21.81
C GLU A 464 -26.69 17.13 -21.04
N LYS A 465 -27.26 16.18 -20.28
CA LYS A 465 -28.44 16.49 -19.46
C LYS A 465 -28.10 17.41 -18.29
N LEU A 466 -26.92 17.26 -17.72
CA LEU A 466 -26.42 18.14 -16.67
C LEU A 466 -26.20 19.57 -17.20
N ALA A 467 -25.65 19.71 -18.41
CA ALA A 467 -25.53 20.99 -19.09
C ALA A 467 -26.89 21.67 -19.35
N GLU A 468 -27.89 20.92 -19.85
CA GLU A 468 -29.28 21.43 -19.99
C GLU A 468 -29.88 21.90 -18.65
N ILE A 469 -29.63 21.16 -17.56
CA ILE A 469 -30.09 21.55 -16.24
C ILE A 469 -29.41 22.85 -15.79
N LEU A 470 -28.09 22.94 -15.95
CA LEU A 470 -27.29 24.09 -15.52
C LEU A 470 -27.60 25.35 -16.35
N ALA A 471 -27.91 25.20 -17.63
CA ALA A 471 -28.31 26.32 -18.50
C ALA A 471 -29.51 27.12 -17.95
N VAL A 472 -30.43 26.43 -17.26
CA VAL A 472 -31.62 27.05 -16.65
C VAL A 472 -31.55 27.13 -15.12
N ASN A 473 -30.45 26.68 -14.52
CA ASN A 473 -30.18 26.73 -13.07
C ASN A 473 -28.77 27.30 -12.80
N PRO A 474 -28.53 28.59 -13.09
CA PRO A 474 -27.20 29.20 -12.99
C PRO A 474 -26.66 29.24 -11.56
N ASP A 475 -27.52 29.15 -10.54
CA ASP A 475 -27.09 29.04 -9.11
C ASP A 475 -26.38 27.72 -8.82
N GLY A 476 -26.59 26.70 -9.65
CA GLY A 476 -25.97 25.38 -9.48
C GLY A 476 -26.94 24.30 -8.98
N VAL A 477 -26.43 23.08 -8.90
CA VAL A 477 -27.19 21.90 -8.46
C VAL A 477 -26.33 20.96 -7.61
N LEU A 478 -26.96 20.17 -6.76
CA LEU A 478 -26.34 19.05 -6.07
C LEU A 478 -26.36 17.79 -6.96
N TYR A 479 -25.20 17.26 -7.29
CA TYR A 479 -25.03 15.95 -7.90
C TYR A 479 -24.85 14.91 -6.79
N TYR A 480 -25.90 14.12 -6.55
CA TYR A 480 -25.94 13.17 -5.45
C TYR A 480 -25.74 11.74 -5.94
N ARG A 481 -24.80 11.01 -5.33
CA ARG A 481 -24.52 9.59 -5.61
C ARG A 481 -24.41 8.82 -4.31
N ASP A 482 -25.23 7.79 -4.12
CA ASP A 482 -25.11 6.92 -2.93
C ASP A 482 -23.75 6.20 -2.91
N GLU A 483 -23.26 5.75 -4.08
CA GLU A 483 -21.93 5.14 -4.25
C GLU A 483 -21.12 5.90 -5.29
N LEU A 484 -20.11 6.66 -4.84
CA LEU A 484 -19.26 7.49 -5.69
C LEU A 484 -18.22 6.70 -6.47
N MET A 485 -17.76 5.53 -5.98
CA MET A 485 -16.71 4.78 -6.65
C MET A 485 -17.10 4.29 -8.06
N GLY A 486 -18.38 3.96 -8.25
CA GLY A 486 -18.90 3.60 -9.55
C GLY A 486 -18.82 4.76 -10.55
N TRP A 487 -19.08 5.98 -10.09
CA TRP A 487 -18.99 7.20 -10.87
C TRP A 487 -17.51 7.55 -11.17
N LEU A 488 -16.62 7.56 -10.19
CA LEU A 488 -15.19 7.83 -10.37
C LEU A 488 -14.56 6.88 -11.41
N ARG A 489 -14.77 5.57 -11.24
CA ARG A 489 -14.31 4.57 -12.23
C ARG A 489 -14.96 4.71 -13.59
N GLY A 490 -16.16 5.26 -13.64
CA GLY A 490 -16.86 5.60 -14.88
C GLY A 490 -16.13 6.66 -15.68
N LEU A 491 -15.59 7.68 -15.01
CA LEU A 491 -14.81 8.77 -15.60
C LEU A 491 -13.40 8.33 -16.06
N ASP A 492 -12.87 7.24 -15.49
CA ASP A 492 -11.56 6.69 -15.86
C ASP A 492 -11.60 5.79 -17.11
N LYS A 493 -12.79 5.51 -17.65
CA LYS A 493 -12.93 4.68 -18.86
C LYS A 493 -12.47 5.43 -20.10
N ALA A 494 -11.76 4.74 -20.98
CA ALA A 494 -11.36 5.27 -22.28
C ALA A 494 -12.58 5.85 -23.06
N GLY A 495 -12.43 7.05 -23.62
CA GLY A 495 -13.49 7.78 -24.31
C GLY A 495 -14.38 8.63 -23.39
N ARG A 496 -14.00 8.79 -22.09
CA ARG A 496 -14.68 9.63 -21.11
C ARG A 496 -13.83 10.81 -20.62
N GLU A 497 -12.78 11.15 -21.33
CA GLU A 497 -11.85 12.22 -20.98
C GLU A 497 -12.57 13.59 -20.96
N SER A 498 -13.52 13.82 -21.90
CA SER A 498 -14.36 15.03 -21.91
C SER A 498 -15.28 15.12 -20.69
N ASP A 499 -15.82 13.97 -20.23
CA ASP A 499 -16.66 13.91 -19.04
C ASP A 499 -15.87 14.30 -17.79
N ARG A 500 -14.64 13.80 -17.69
CA ARG A 500 -13.73 14.12 -16.61
C ARG A 500 -13.35 15.59 -16.60
N ALA A 501 -13.00 16.15 -17.77
CA ALA A 501 -12.68 17.57 -17.92
C ALA A 501 -13.85 18.48 -17.52
N PHE A 502 -15.08 18.13 -17.91
CA PHE A 502 -16.29 18.86 -17.52
C PHE A 502 -16.43 18.96 -15.99
N PHE A 503 -16.26 17.87 -15.26
CA PHE A 503 -16.34 17.92 -13.78
C PHE A 503 -15.17 18.67 -13.16
N LEU A 504 -13.95 18.55 -13.71
CA LEU A 504 -12.81 19.34 -13.23
C LEU A 504 -13.06 20.84 -13.33
N GLU A 505 -13.71 21.30 -14.41
CA GLU A 505 -14.10 22.70 -14.61
C GLU A 505 -15.26 23.09 -13.70
N ALA A 506 -16.25 22.21 -13.53
CA ALA A 506 -17.45 22.45 -12.71
C ALA A 506 -17.15 22.65 -11.22
N TRP A 507 -15.97 22.26 -10.74
CA TRP A 507 -15.57 22.44 -9.35
C TRP A 507 -15.41 23.91 -8.96
N ASN A 508 -14.93 24.77 -9.86
CA ASN A 508 -14.77 26.21 -9.58
C ASN A 508 -16.11 26.94 -9.42
N GLY A 509 -17.18 26.42 -9.99
CA GLY A 509 -18.53 26.97 -9.86
C GLY A 509 -18.84 28.20 -10.72
N ASN A 510 -17.91 28.74 -11.50
CA ASN A 510 -18.08 29.99 -12.27
C ASN A 510 -17.64 29.94 -13.74
N GLY A 511 -17.12 28.79 -14.23
CA GLY A 511 -16.76 28.59 -15.62
C GLY A 511 -17.99 28.52 -16.53
N SER A 512 -18.00 29.25 -17.66
CA SER A 512 -18.99 29.03 -18.72
C SER A 512 -18.60 27.86 -19.60
N HIS A 513 -19.59 27.15 -20.15
CA HIS A 513 -19.32 25.97 -20.98
C HIS A 513 -20.29 25.92 -22.15
N GLU A 514 -19.81 25.50 -23.33
CA GLU A 514 -20.65 25.29 -24.49
C GLU A 514 -20.68 23.82 -24.89
N VAL A 515 -21.86 23.27 -25.06
CA VAL A 515 -22.05 21.90 -25.52
C VAL A 515 -22.61 21.92 -26.91
N ASP A 516 -21.79 21.65 -27.92
CA ASP A 516 -22.18 21.55 -29.30
C ASP A 516 -22.77 20.16 -29.61
N ARG A 517 -23.95 20.13 -30.24
CA ARG A 517 -24.63 18.88 -30.60
C ARG A 517 -24.87 18.79 -32.11
N ILE A 518 -24.51 17.68 -32.72
CA ILE A 518 -24.83 17.37 -34.09
C ILE A 518 -26.36 17.23 -34.18
N GLY A 519 -27.02 18.22 -34.85
CA GLY A 519 -28.42 18.16 -35.15
C GLY A 519 -29.42 18.76 -34.13
N ARG A 520 -28.96 19.27 -32.98
CA ARG A 520 -29.83 19.89 -31.96
C ARG A 520 -29.43 21.30 -31.51
N GLY A 521 -28.41 21.90 -32.14
CA GLY A 521 -27.90 23.21 -31.76
C GLY A 521 -26.93 23.15 -30.59
N SER A 522 -26.33 24.31 -30.20
CA SER A 522 -25.44 24.43 -29.08
C SER A 522 -26.21 24.85 -27.82
N VAL A 523 -25.81 24.30 -26.66
CA VAL A 523 -26.36 24.70 -25.36
C VAL A 523 -25.29 25.52 -24.65
N HIS A 524 -25.56 26.79 -24.43
CA HIS A 524 -24.71 27.65 -23.61
C HIS A 524 -25.03 27.47 -22.15
N VAL A 525 -24.04 27.09 -21.35
CA VAL A 525 -24.13 26.99 -19.89
C VAL A 525 -23.40 28.19 -19.30
N PRO A 526 -24.11 29.17 -18.73
CA PRO A 526 -23.48 30.39 -18.24
C PRO A 526 -22.56 30.13 -17.05
N ALA A 527 -22.80 29.06 -16.28
CA ALA A 527 -21.94 28.66 -15.17
C ALA A 527 -22.03 27.16 -14.86
N LEU A 528 -20.88 26.53 -14.79
CA LEU A 528 -20.76 25.15 -14.29
C LEU A 528 -20.61 25.16 -12.75
N CYS A 529 -21.73 25.18 -12.03
CA CYS A 529 -21.76 25.11 -10.57
C CYS A 529 -22.38 23.79 -10.14
N VAL A 530 -21.54 22.81 -9.76
CA VAL A 530 -21.98 21.47 -9.37
C VAL A 530 -21.32 21.06 -8.07
N SER A 531 -22.10 21.04 -7.00
CA SER A 531 -21.69 20.40 -5.75
C SER A 531 -21.88 18.89 -5.85
N ILE A 532 -20.98 18.09 -5.28
CA ILE A 532 -21.05 16.62 -5.34
C ILE A 532 -21.09 16.05 -3.93
N LEU A 533 -21.98 15.06 -3.69
CA LEU A 533 -22.10 14.38 -2.40
C LEU A 533 -22.37 12.89 -2.59
N GLY A 534 -21.67 12.04 -1.85
CA GLY A 534 -21.97 10.60 -1.82
C GLY A 534 -21.11 9.79 -0.87
N GLY A 535 -21.35 8.47 -0.87
CA GLY A 535 -20.63 7.52 -0.03
C GLY A 535 -19.50 6.83 -0.77
N ILE A 536 -18.44 6.45 -0.04
CA ILE A 536 -17.33 5.65 -0.55
C ILE A 536 -16.98 4.56 0.47
N GLN A 537 -16.63 3.36 -0.02
CA GLN A 537 -16.07 2.30 0.80
C GLN A 537 -14.55 2.41 0.88
N PRO A 538 -13.90 2.14 2.05
CA PRO A 538 -12.46 2.31 2.23
C PRO A 538 -11.62 1.47 1.26
N GLY A 539 -11.89 0.18 1.11
CA GLY A 539 -11.09 -0.70 0.26
C GLY A 539 -10.99 -0.24 -1.21
N PRO A 540 -12.12 0.01 -1.91
CA PRO A 540 -12.10 0.60 -3.24
C PRO A 540 -11.41 1.96 -3.33
N LEU A 541 -11.52 2.81 -2.29
CA LEU A 541 -10.85 4.12 -2.23
C LEU A 541 -9.33 3.97 -2.10
N THR A 542 -8.88 3.09 -1.18
CA THR A 542 -7.45 2.80 -1.00
C THR A 542 -6.81 2.36 -2.32
N LYS A 543 -7.49 1.45 -3.05
CA LYS A 543 -7.01 1.02 -4.36
C LYS A 543 -6.97 2.18 -5.36
N TYR A 544 -8.01 3.01 -5.41
CA TYR A 544 -8.08 4.17 -6.32
C TYR A 544 -6.95 5.17 -6.06
N VAL A 545 -6.67 5.44 -4.78
CA VAL A 545 -5.57 6.32 -4.35
C VAL A 545 -4.22 5.74 -4.74
N SER A 546 -4.01 4.43 -4.58
CA SER A 546 -2.76 3.75 -4.96
C SER A 546 -2.56 3.70 -6.48
N ASP A 547 -3.60 3.36 -7.24
CA ASP A 547 -3.56 3.30 -8.71
C ASP A 547 -3.25 4.69 -9.33
N ALA A 548 -3.73 5.78 -8.72
CA ALA A 548 -3.47 7.16 -9.17
C ALA A 548 -2.00 7.59 -9.03
N LEU A 549 -1.19 6.88 -8.23
CA LEU A 549 0.26 7.11 -8.14
C LEU A 549 1.04 6.43 -9.26
N GLU A 550 0.57 5.27 -9.71
CA GLU A 550 1.26 4.49 -10.74
C GLU A 550 0.99 5.06 -12.14
N GLU A 551 -0.17 5.71 -12.32
CA GLU A 551 -0.59 6.28 -13.60
C GLU A 551 -0.60 7.82 -13.55
N ALA A 552 0.42 8.46 -14.11
CA ALA A 552 0.56 9.92 -14.15
C ALA A 552 -0.66 10.64 -14.78
N GLU A 553 -1.40 9.98 -15.68
CA GLU A 553 -2.61 10.50 -16.35
C GLU A 553 -3.80 10.66 -15.37
N LYS A 554 -3.84 9.91 -14.27
CA LYS A 554 -4.87 9.99 -13.24
C LYS A 554 -4.56 11.01 -12.14
N ALA A 555 -3.40 11.62 -12.18
CA ALA A 555 -2.96 12.63 -11.21
C ALA A 555 -3.49 14.05 -11.52
N ASP A 556 -4.66 14.20 -12.16
CA ASP A 556 -5.26 15.48 -12.58
C ASP A 556 -5.94 16.26 -11.44
N GLY A 557 -5.93 15.71 -10.23
CA GLY A 557 -6.49 16.38 -9.06
C GLY A 557 -7.99 16.24 -8.88
N LEU A 558 -8.67 15.28 -9.52
CA LEU A 558 -10.11 15.05 -9.36
C LEU A 558 -10.45 14.66 -7.91
N LEU A 559 -9.74 13.67 -7.35
CA LEU A 559 -9.98 13.24 -5.96
C LEU A 559 -9.69 14.37 -4.96
N GLN A 560 -8.66 15.17 -5.20
CA GLN A 560 -8.28 16.31 -4.37
C GLN A 560 -9.31 17.46 -4.35
N ARG A 561 -10.31 17.40 -5.22
CA ARG A 561 -11.44 18.34 -5.23
C ARG A 561 -12.56 17.97 -4.25
N PHE A 562 -12.57 16.73 -3.79
CA PHE A 562 -13.43 16.31 -2.68
C PHE A 562 -12.87 16.82 -1.35
N GLN A 563 -13.02 18.11 -1.10
CA GLN A 563 -12.43 18.77 0.06
C GLN A 563 -13.13 18.40 1.37
N VAL A 564 -14.43 18.07 1.32
CA VAL A 564 -15.20 17.66 2.50
C VAL A 564 -15.30 16.13 2.53
N MET A 565 -14.16 15.48 2.77
CA MET A 565 -14.07 14.02 2.92
C MET A 565 -13.93 13.66 4.40
N VAL A 566 -14.85 12.86 4.92
CA VAL A 566 -14.80 12.39 6.31
C VAL A 566 -14.64 10.88 6.37
N TYR A 567 -13.70 10.41 7.19
CA TYR A 567 -13.45 8.99 7.47
C TYR A 567 -13.26 8.80 8.97
N PRO A 568 -14.35 8.86 9.77
CA PRO A 568 -14.28 8.77 11.22
C PRO A 568 -13.96 7.35 11.71
N ASP A 569 -13.60 7.25 12.97
CA ASP A 569 -13.57 5.98 13.68
C ASP A 569 -14.98 5.44 13.86
N MET A 570 -15.10 4.11 13.74
CA MET A 570 -16.39 3.46 14.00
C MET A 570 -16.65 3.41 15.49
N LYS A 571 -17.70 4.09 15.93
CA LYS A 571 -18.15 4.01 17.32
C LYS A 571 -18.75 2.62 17.60
N GLY A 572 -18.60 2.17 18.84
CA GLY A 572 -19.23 0.92 19.29
C GLY A 572 -20.77 0.98 19.16
N PHE A 573 -21.39 -0.18 18.98
CA PHE A 573 -22.85 -0.28 18.93
C PHE A 573 -23.46 0.15 20.28
N ASP A 574 -24.31 1.19 20.24
CA ASP A 574 -25.06 1.69 21.38
C ASP A 574 -26.54 1.78 20.99
N PRO A 575 -27.35 0.74 21.27
CA PRO A 575 -28.73 0.69 20.85
C PRO A 575 -29.55 1.85 21.46
N THR A 576 -30.03 2.71 20.60
CA THR A 576 -30.72 3.93 21.00
C THR A 576 -32.11 4.02 20.37
N ASP A 577 -33.16 3.94 21.19
CA ASP A 577 -34.56 4.20 20.79
C ASP A 577 -35.07 5.49 21.42
N VAL A 578 -34.83 6.60 20.76
CA VAL A 578 -35.29 7.94 21.22
C VAL A 578 -36.15 8.62 20.16
N LYS A 579 -37.09 9.45 20.64
CA LYS A 579 -37.95 10.25 19.76
C LYS A 579 -37.14 11.32 19.05
N PRO A 580 -37.40 11.59 17.74
CA PRO A 580 -36.77 12.68 17.02
C PRO A 580 -36.97 14.04 17.69
N ASN A 581 -35.90 14.84 17.77
CA ASN A 581 -35.98 16.24 18.13
C ASN A 581 -36.63 17.04 16.98
N THR A 582 -37.98 17.09 16.98
CA THR A 582 -38.74 17.75 15.91
C THR A 582 -38.50 19.24 15.85
N LYS A 583 -38.18 19.90 16.98
CA LYS A 583 -37.88 21.33 17.04
C LYS A 583 -36.57 21.63 16.32
N ALA A 584 -35.50 20.92 16.66
CA ALA A 584 -34.22 21.07 16.02
C ALA A 584 -34.29 20.76 14.51
N ARG A 585 -34.93 19.65 14.15
CA ARG A 585 -35.16 19.28 12.75
C ARG A 585 -35.91 20.38 11.97
N ASN A 586 -36.96 20.92 12.52
CA ASN A 586 -37.78 21.93 11.83
C ASN A 586 -36.98 23.23 11.66
N ARG A 587 -36.18 23.66 12.67
CA ARG A 587 -35.27 24.81 12.58
C ARG A 587 -34.25 24.60 11.44
N ALA A 588 -33.59 23.45 11.42
CA ALA A 588 -32.64 23.13 10.34
C ALA A 588 -33.33 23.14 8.95
N TYR A 589 -34.52 22.56 8.82
CA TYR A 589 -35.24 22.55 7.54
C TYR A 589 -35.63 23.95 7.09
N GLU A 590 -36.03 24.83 8.01
CA GLU A 590 -36.30 26.25 7.72
C GLU A 590 -35.03 26.97 7.23
N VAL A 591 -33.87 26.69 7.81
CA VAL A 591 -32.58 27.21 7.32
C VAL A 591 -32.35 26.80 5.86
N PHE A 592 -32.53 25.50 5.51
CA PHE A 592 -32.39 25.04 4.13
C PHE A 592 -33.37 25.71 3.16
N GLU A 593 -34.65 25.92 3.58
CA GLU A 593 -35.65 26.63 2.77
C GLU A 593 -35.24 28.09 2.52
N LYS A 594 -34.76 28.79 3.56
CA LYS A 594 -34.30 30.17 3.45
C LYS A 594 -33.02 30.29 2.62
N LEU A 595 -32.05 29.36 2.73
CA LEU A 595 -30.86 29.32 1.88
C LEU A 595 -31.23 29.12 0.40
N ALA A 596 -32.26 28.29 0.12
CA ALA A 596 -32.75 28.11 -1.25
C ALA A 596 -33.34 29.39 -1.86
N SER A 597 -33.87 30.26 -1.06
CA SER A 597 -34.48 31.55 -1.46
C SER A 597 -33.60 32.76 -1.11
N LEU A 598 -32.36 32.54 -0.68
CA LEU A 598 -31.42 33.62 -0.33
C LEU A 598 -31.23 34.58 -1.51
N LYS A 599 -31.36 35.88 -1.24
CA LYS A 599 -31.07 36.96 -2.19
C LYS A 599 -29.79 37.68 -1.75
N ALA A 600 -28.95 37.91 -2.72
CA ALA A 600 -27.63 38.54 -2.50
C ALA A 600 -27.76 39.94 -1.88
N GLU A 601 -28.72 40.72 -2.33
CA GLU A 601 -28.95 42.09 -1.87
C GLU A 601 -29.38 42.09 -0.39
N GLU A 602 -30.26 41.15 0.01
CA GLU A 602 -30.70 41.00 1.40
C GLU A 602 -29.55 40.59 2.34
N PHE A 603 -28.60 39.77 1.80
CA PHE A 603 -27.38 39.38 2.51
C PHE A 603 -26.35 40.52 2.56
N GLY A 604 -26.47 41.52 1.69
CA GLY A 604 -25.53 42.64 1.58
C GLY A 604 -24.35 42.40 0.65
N ALA A 605 -24.45 41.38 -0.22
CA ALA A 605 -23.46 41.13 -1.26
C ALA A 605 -23.64 42.10 -2.44
N THR A 606 -22.54 42.51 -3.06
CA THR A 606 -22.52 43.44 -4.19
C THR A 606 -21.74 42.88 -5.36
N ALA A 607 -22.13 43.25 -6.58
CA ALA A 607 -21.40 42.96 -7.80
C ALA A 607 -21.04 44.29 -8.50
N ASP A 608 -19.89 44.32 -9.17
CA ASP A 608 -19.47 45.51 -9.90
C ASP A 608 -20.22 45.62 -11.27
N HIS A 609 -20.64 44.49 -11.81
CA HIS A 609 -21.42 44.39 -13.05
C HIS A 609 -22.61 43.40 -12.88
N GLU A 610 -23.69 43.62 -13.66
CA GLU A 610 -24.94 42.84 -13.58
C GLU A 610 -24.75 41.33 -13.86
N ASP A 611 -23.73 40.96 -14.65
CA ASP A 611 -23.43 39.54 -15.01
C ASP A 611 -22.51 38.85 -14.00
N GLU A 612 -21.98 39.58 -13.00
CA GLU A 612 -21.06 39.04 -12.02
C GLU A 612 -21.77 38.46 -10.80
N VAL A 613 -21.11 37.52 -10.13
CA VAL A 613 -21.63 36.96 -8.88
C VAL A 613 -21.48 38.02 -7.78
N PRO A 614 -22.58 38.38 -7.10
CA PRO A 614 -22.50 39.27 -5.94
C PRO A 614 -21.63 38.68 -4.84
N CYS A 615 -20.67 39.44 -4.35
CA CYS A 615 -19.68 38.99 -3.38
C CYS A 615 -19.68 39.83 -2.10
N VAL A 616 -19.24 39.21 -1.03
CA VAL A 616 -18.87 39.85 0.23
C VAL A 616 -17.36 39.73 0.47
N ARG A 617 -16.87 40.37 1.53
CA ARG A 617 -15.50 40.23 2.03
C ARG A 617 -15.53 39.80 3.49
N PHE A 618 -14.38 39.42 4.01
CA PHE A 618 -14.20 39.23 5.44
C PHE A 618 -14.29 40.55 6.19
N SER A 619 -14.83 40.53 7.41
CA SER A 619 -14.64 41.62 8.38
C SER A 619 -13.14 41.82 8.66
N GLU A 620 -12.77 42.89 9.31
CA GLU A 620 -11.37 43.16 9.63
C GLU A 620 -10.77 42.05 10.54
N GLU A 621 -11.57 41.55 11.50
CA GLU A 621 -11.19 40.48 12.42
C GLU A 621 -11.08 39.14 11.67
N ALA A 622 -12.08 38.80 10.86
CA ALA A 622 -12.09 37.58 10.06
C ALA A 622 -10.92 37.53 9.05
N GLN A 623 -10.57 38.68 8.45
CA GLN A 623 -9.44 38.79 7.55
C GLN A 623 -8.12 38.47 8.26
N LYS A 624 -7.93 38.95 9.51
CA LYS A 624 -6.73 38.61 10.30
C LYS A 624 -6.63 37.10 10.55
N ILE A 625 -7.75 36.45 10.87
CA ILE A 625 -7.78 34.99 11.06
C ILE A 625 -7.39 34.26 9.78
N PHE A 626 -7.98 34.64 8.64
CA PHE A 626 -7.64 34.01 7.36
C PHE A 626 -6.17 34.20 6.99
N ASP A 627 -5.62 35.41 7.19
CA ASP A 627 -4.23 35.70 6.88
C ASP A 627 -3.27 34.96 7.82
N MET A 628 -3.57 34.85 9.12
CA MET A 628 -2.79 34.08 10.09
C MET A 628 -2.82 32.61 9.76
N TRP A 629 -4.00 32.03 9.55
CA TRP A 629 -4.18 30.65 9.16
C TRP A 629 -3.38 30.31 7.89
N ARG A 630 -3.45 31.16 6.85
CA ARG A 630 -2.67 30.95 5.63
C ARG A 630 -1.16 31.00 5.86
N ALA A 631 -0.69 31.96 6.67
CA ALA A 631 0.72 32.09 6.98
C ALA A 631 1.29 30.85 7.72
N GLU A 632 0.46 30.17 8.49
CA GLU A 632 0.80 28.94 9.20
C GLU A 632 0.78 27.70 8.27
N VAL A 633 -0.32 27.50 7.52
CA VAL A 633 -0.54 26.22 6.82
C VAL A 633 0.12 26.14 5.44
N GLU A 634 0.21 27.26 4.69
CA GLU A 634 0.76 27.22 3.33
C GLU A 634 2.24 26.81 3.26
N PRO A 635 3.14 27.24 4.16
CA PRO A 635 4.51 26.74 4.18
C PRO A 635 4.57 25.24 4.48
N ARG A 636 3.74 24.76 5.41
CA ARG A 636 3.66 23.34 5.77
C ARG A 636 3.16 22.49 4.60
N TYR A 637 2.13 22.94 3.87
CA TYR A 637 1.60 22.23 2.70
C TYR A 637 2.51 22.28 1.45
N ARG A 638 3.64 23.01 1.51
CA ARG A 638 4.66 23.10 0.45
C ARG A 638 6.03 22.64 0.90
N SER A 639 6.10 22.00 2.08
CA SER A 639 7.39 21.61 2.68
C SER A 639 8.07 20.43 1.95
N GLY A 640 7.30 19.61 1.21
CA GLY A 640 7.75 18.34 0.67
C GLY A 640 7.75 17.21 1.70
N GLU A 641 7.20 17.44 2.89
CA GLU A 641 7.08 16.42 3.94
C GLU A 641 5.98 15.41 3.64
N TYR A 642 4.97 15.83 2.89
CA TYR A 642 3.87 14.96 2.48
C TYR A 642 4.01 14.51 1.03
N PRO A 643 3.48 13.34 0.66
CA PRO A 643 3.30 12.96 -0.74
C PRO A 643 2.56 14.04 -1.53
N ALA A 644 2.94 14.25 -2.79
CA ALA A 644 2.40 15.30 -3.65
C ALA A 644 0.85 15.31 -3.75
N ALA A 645 0.21 14.14 -3.64
CA ALA A 645 -1.24 14.02 -3.65
C ALA A 645 -1.88 14.67 -2.42
N ILE A 646 -1.27 14.52 -1.23
CA ILE A 646 -1.71 15.16 0.02
C ILE A 646 -1.49 16.66 -0.07
N GLU A 647 -0.29 17.11 -0.45
CA GLU A 647 0.01 18.53 -0.61
C GLU A 647 -0.95 19.21 -1.60
N SER A 648 -1.18 18.57 -2.76
CA SER A 648 -2.15 19.06 -3.75
C SER A 648 -3.58 19.15 -3.21
N HIS A 649 -3.99 18.24 -2.32
CA HIS A 649 -5.29 18.29 -1.66
C HIS A 649 -5.35 19.47 -0.68
N MET A 650 -4.38 19.55 0.23
CA MET A 650 -4.32 20.57 1.28
C MET A 650 -4.17 21.98 0.71
N LEU A 651 -3.42 22.17 -0.38
CA LEU A 651 -3.28 23.46 -1.06
C LEU A 651 -4.61 24.01 -1.61
N LYS A 652 -5.64 23.17 -1.79
CA LYS A 652 -6.98 23.63 -2.16
C LYS A 652 -7.78 24.15 -0.95
N TYR A 653 -7.29 23.96 0.27
CA TYR A 653 -7.96 24.43 1.49
C TYR A 653 -8.06 25.96 1.59
N ARG A 654 -7.28 26.70 0.82
CA ARG A 654 -7.45 28.15 0.67
C ARG A 654 -8.88 28.53 0.21
N SER A 655 -9.39 27.81 -0.80
CA SER A 655 -10.77 28.01 -1.27
C SER A 655 -11.79 27.38 -0.31
N LEU A 656 -11.45 26.23 0.29
CA LEU A 656 -12.31 25.57 1.27
C LEU A 656 -12.58 26.47 2.48
N PHE A 657 -11.56 27.07 3.07
CA PHE A 657 -11.72 27.99 4.18
C PHE A 657 -12.72 29.11 3.84
N ALA A 658 -12.52 29.77 2.70
CA ALA A 658 -13.37 30.86 2.25
C ALA A 658 -14.81 30.40 1.97
N SER A 659 -14.97 29.23 1.35
CA SER A 659 -16.28 28.62 1.09
C SER A 659 -17.03 28.28 2.38
N LEU A 660 -16.35 27.68 3.36
CA LEU A 660 -16.94 27.32 4.64
C LEU A 660 -17.30 28.53 5.47
N ALA A 661 -16.41 29.54 5.52
CA ALA A 661 -16.67 30.78 6.26
C ALA A 661 -17.90 31.53 5.70
N LEU A 662 -17.99 31.65 4.36
CA LEU A 662 -19.16 32.22 3.71
C LEU A 662 -20.43 31.40 3.97
N LEU A 663 -20.33 30.08 3.85
CA LEU A 663 -21.45 29.18 4.09
C LEU A 663 -22.00 29.33 5.51
N PHE A 664 -21.14 29.33 6.52
CA PHE A 664 -21.57 29.46 7.92
C PHE A 664 -22.16 30.83 8.19
N GLU A 665 -21.62 31.89 7.59
CA GLU A 665 -22.22 33.23 7.68
C GLU A 665 -23.59 33.28 7.03
N CYS A 666 -23.81 32.66 5.86
CA CYS A 666 -25.13 32.56 5.23
C CYS A 666 -26.12 31.79 6.09
N VAL A 667 -25.69 30.70 6.75
CA VAL A 667 -26.55 29.92 7.69
C VAL A 667 -26.94 30.79 8.87
N ASP A 668 -25.98 31.46 9.50
CA ASP A 668 -26.24 32.35 10.65
C ASP A 668 -27.13 33.54 10.25
N PHE A 669 -26.99 34.09 9.03
CA PHE A 669 -27.83 35.15 8.50
C PHE A 669 -29.30 34.72 8.34
N VAL A 670 -29.55 33.59 7.66
CA VAL A 670 -30.92 33.11 7.41
C VAL A 670 -31.60 32.61 8.70
N ASP A 671 -30.83 32.23 9.70
CA ASP A 671 -31.32 31.90 11.05
C ASP A 671 -31.59 33.14 11.92
N GLY A 672 -31.14 34.33 11.48
CA GLY A 672 -31.32 35.60 12.18
C GLY A 672 -30.29 35.91 13.26
N VAL A 673 -29.20 35.15 13.32
CA VAL A 673 -28.05 35.37 14.23
C VAL A 673 -27.15 36.50 13.73
N SER A 674 -27.00 36.62 12.41
CA SER A 674 -26.20 37.65 11.74
C SER A 674 -27.08 38.65 10.99
N LYS A 675 -26.56 39.87 10.79
CA LYS A 675 -27.21 40.92 9.98
C LYS A 675 -26.47 41.21 8.68
N SER A 676 -25.36 40.65 8.52
CA SER A 676 -24.34 40.62 7.50
C SER A 676 -24.19 41.72 6.43
N GLY A 677 -23.43 41.52 5.45
CA GLY A 677 -22.75 42.35 4.46
C GLY A 677 -21.26 41.97 4.40
N GLU A 678 -20.80 41.20 5.37
CA GLU A 678 -19.43 40.70 5.48
C GLU A 678 -19.40 39.37 6.22
N VAL A 679 -18.34 38.60 6.09
CA VAL A 679 -18.14 37.36 6.83
C VAL A 679 -17.48 37.67 8.17
N ARG A 680 -18.13 37.32 9.27
CA ARG A 680 -17.70 37.64 10.63
C ARG A 680 -16.60 36.71 11.14
N GLU A 681 -15.99 37.14 12.26
CA GLU A 681 -14.94 36.43 12.98
C GLU A 681 -15.34 34.99 13.35
N GLU A 682 -16.53 34.79 13.90
CA GLU A 682 -17.01 33.46 14.32
C GLU A 682 -17.10 32.47 13.17
N SER A 683 -17.55 32.94 12.00
CA SER A 683 -17.63 32.12 10.79
C SER A 683 -16.23 31.77 10.26
N ALA A 684 -15.25 32.67 10.37
CA ALA A 684 -13.86 32.44 10.00
C ALA A 684 -13.16 31.44 10.96
N LEU A 685 -13.38 31.59 12.27
CA LEU A 685 -12.85 30.65 13.28
C LEU A 685 -13.40 29.24 13.06
N ARG A 686 -14.70 29.12 12.81
CA ARG A 686 -15.34 27.82 12.50
C ARG A 686 -14.79 27.20 11.23
N ALA A 687 -14.53 27.99 10.19
CA ALA A 687 -13.91 27.51 8.96
C ALA A 687 -12.46 27.03 9.17
N ALA A 688 -11.66 27.73 10.01
CA ALA A 688 -10.33 27.30 10.39
C ALA A 688 -10.35 25.94 11.10
N ALA A 689 -11.25 25.79 12.08
CA ALA A 689 -11.42 24.55 12.83
C ALA A 689 -11.85 23.39 11.91
N TRP A 690 -12.77 23.63 10.95
CA TRP A 690 -13.11 22.63 9.93
C TRP A 690 -11.93 22.24 9.05
N CYS A 691 -11.05 23.17 8.67
CA CYS A 691 -9.86 22.84 7.89
C CYS A 691 -8.90 21.93 8.68
N SER A 692 -8.69 22.18 9.98
CA SER A 692 -7.89 21.30 10.84
C SER A 692 -8.51 19.91 10.96
N TYR A 693 -9.81 19.85 11.29
CA TYR A 693 -10.56 18.61 11.38
C TYR A 693 -10.46 17.78 10.08
N LEU A 694 -10.71 18.38 8.91
CA LEU A 694 -10.65 17.69 7.62
C LEU A 694 -9.22 17.29 7.23
N GLU A 695 -8.18 18.01 7.68
CA GLU A 695 -6.78 17.64 7.47
C GLU A 695 -6.47 16.26 8.07
N SER A 696 -6.95 15.99 9.29
CA SER A 696 -6.78 14.68 9.94
C SER A 696 -7.40 13.54 9.11
N HIS A 697 -8.58 13.78 8.54
CA HIS A 697 -9.24 12.82 7.65
C HIS A 697 -8.50 12.63 6.31
N VAL A 698 -7.96 13.70 5.73
CA VAL A 698 -7.14 13.61 4.50
C VAL A 698 -5.92 12.74 4.74
N ILE A 699 -5.19 12.96 5.85
CA ILE A 699 -4.04 12.13 6.23
C ILE A 699 -4.44 10.65 6.32
N ARG A 700 -5.57 10.34 6.96
CA ARG A 700 -6.11 8.97 7.04
C ARG A 700 -6.47 8.39 5.67
N ILE A 701 -7.14 9.13 4.80
CA ILE A 701 -7.56 8.69 3.47
C ILE A 701 -6.36 8.39 2.57
N TYR A 702 -5.34 9.24 2.63
CA TYR A 702 -4.12 9.07 1.87
C TYR A 702 -3.03 8.27 2.62
N SER A 703 -3.34 7.69 3.79
CA SER A 703 -2.38 6.88 4.55
C SER A 703 -1.71 5.74 3.76
N PRO A 704 -2.35 5.15 2.74
CA PRO A 704 -1.67 4.18 1.87
C PRO A 704 -0.45 4.74 1.13
N LEU A 705 -0.34 6.07 0.99
CA LEU A 705 0.77 6.76 0.35
C LEU A 705 1.87 7.18 1.34
N LEU A 706 1.59 7.13 2.64
CA LEU A 706 2.55 7.50 3.67
C LEU A 706 3.60 6.40 3.83
N ASP A 707 4.87 6.78 3.78
CA ASP A 707 5.99 5.88 4.01
C ASP A 707 6.28 5.79 5.50
N THR A 708 5.47 5.00 6.22
CA THR A 708 5.63 4.76 7.66
C THR A 708 6.28 3.40 7.94
N PRO A 709 6.95 3.23 9.10
CA PRO A 709 7.52 1.95 9.50
C PRO A 709 6.51 0.79 9.46
N GLU A 710 5.25 1.02 9.86
CA GLU A 710 4.18 0.02 9.83
C GLU A 710 3.83 -0.38 8.38
N ARG A 711 3.84 0.59 7.47
CA ARG A 711 3.59 0.32 6.04
C ARG A 711 4.76 -0.45 5.42
N ARG A 712 6.00 -0.11 5.78
CA ARG A 712 7.20 -0.85 5.39
C ARG A 712 7.14 -2.29 5.90
N ALA A 713 6.75 -2.49 7.17
CA ALA A 713 6.54 -3.81 7.76
C ALA A 713 5.48 -4.62 7.01
N HIS A 714 4.37 -4.00 6.64
CA HIS A 714 3.33 -4.64 5.83
C HIS A 714 3.83 -5.06 4.46
N ASN A 715 4.50 -4.16 3.75
CA ASN A 715 5.06 -4.45 2.43
C ASN A 715 6.06 -5.61 2.50
N LEU A 716 6.92 -5.63 3.53
CA LEU A 716 7.84 -6.73 3.76
C LEU A 716 7.10 -8.04 4.05
N LEU A 717 6.09 -8.01 4.93
CA LEU A 717 5.31 -9.20 5.30
C LEU A 717 4.59 -9.82 4.10
N GLU A 718 4.02 -9.02 3.22
CA GLU A 718 3.39 -9.52 1.99
C GLU A 718 4.42 -10.17 1.05
N ARG A 719 5.63 -9.60 0.93
CA ARG A 719 6.75 -10.21 0.17
C ARG A 719 7.22 -11.53 0.79
N LEU A 720 7.22 -11.62 2.12
CA LEU A 720 7.54 -12.87 2.83
C LEU A 720 6.48 -13.95 2.56
N LYS A 721 5.21 -13.60 2.60
CA LYS A 721 4.08 -14.52 2.29
C LYS A 721 4.08 -14.98 0.82
N MET A 722 4.50 -14.13 -0.10
CA MET A 722 4.66 -14.48 -1.52
C MET A 722 5.87 -15.36 -1.81
N GLY A 723 6.76 -15.60 -0.80
CA GLY A 723 7.98 -16.36 -0.99
C GLY A 723 9.13 -15.61 -1.69
N ASP A 724 8.99 -14.29 -1.87
CA ASP A 724 10.02 -13.43 -2.50
C ASP A 724 11.32 -13.37 -1.68
N VAL A 725 11.26 -13.69 -0.40
CA VAL A 725 12.40 -13.79 0.52
C VAL A 725 12.41 -15.17 1.15
N ARG A 726 13.51 -15.90 0.96
CA ARG A 726 13.69 -17.23 1.53
C ARG A 726 14.30 -17.18 2.93
N HIS A 727 14.05 -18.20 3.74
CA HIS A 727 14.71 -18.39 5.02
C HIS A 727 16.24 -18.35 4.87
N GLY A 728 16.93 -17.62 5.75
CA GLY A 728 18.39 -17.44 5.70
C GLY A 728 18.89 -16.41 4.69
N THR A 729 18.02 -15.68 3.98
CA THR A 729 18.42 -14.57 3.09
C THR A 729 19.11 -13.47 3.88
N LYS A 730 20.19 -12.90 3.35
CA LYS A 730 20.88 -11.76 3.98
C LYS A 730 19.99 -10.50 3.92
N THR A 731 19.93 -9.73 5.00
CA THR A 731 19.20 -8.45 5.04
C THR A 731 19.61 -7.50 3.92
N ARG A 732 20.92 -7.47 3.61
CA ARG A 732 21.47 -6.70 2.50
C ARG A 732 20.87 -7.07 1.14
N ASP A 733 20.57 -8.34 0.91
CA ASP A 733 20.05 -8.81 -0.37
C ASP A 733 18.55 -8.49 -0.50
N VAL A 734 17.84 -8.29 0.62
CA VAL A 734 16.42 -7.89 0.65
C VAL A 734 16.27 -6.42 0.23
N TRP A 735 16.94 -5.47 0.91
CA TRP A 735 16.78 -4.06 0.56
C TRP A 735 17.38 -3.71 -0.82
N ARG A 736 18.36 -4.48 -1.31
CA ARG A 736 18.90 -4.33 -2.67
C ARG A 736 17.93 -4.69 -3.79
N LYS A 737 16.83 -5.36 -3.48
CA LYS A 737 15.78 -5.63 -4.47
C LYS A 737 15.06 -4.34 -4.89
N GLY A 738 15.24 -3.23 -4.17
CA GLY A 738 14.72 -1.90 -4.53
C GLY A 738 13.19 -1.79 -4.43
N TRP A 739 12.56 -2.56 -3.56
CA TRP A 739 11.13 -2.49 -3.35
C TRP A 739 10.73 -1.16 -2.71
N THR A 740 9.59 -0.60 -3.12
CA THR A 740 9.05 0.64 -2.59
C THR A 740 8.92 0.59 -1.07
N GLY A 741 9.51 1.57 -0.38
CA GLY A 741 9.55 1.65 1.09
C GLY A 741 10.49 0.62 1.76
N LEU A 742 11.34 -0.10 1.01
CA LEU A 742 12.28 -1.10 1.53
C LEU A 742 13.63 -1.05 0.79
N ASN A 743 14.00 0.11 0.26
CA ASN A 743 15.13 0.28 -0.64
C ASN A 743 16.42 0.72 0.05
N THR A 744 16.39 0.97 1.36
CA THR A 744 17.55 1.26 2.18
C THR A 744 17.69 0.26 3.33
N ALA A 745 18.87 0.20 3.94
CA ALA A 745 19.10 -0.65 5.11
C ALA A 745 18.26 -0.20 6.32
N ASP A 746 18.04 1.11 6.45
CA ASP A 746 17.25 1.72 7.54
C ASP A 746 15.77 1.41 7.39
N ASP A 747 15.21 1.54 6.18
CA ASP A 747 13.81 1.17 5.89
C ASP A 747 13.52 -0.28 6.25
N LEU A 748 14.43 -1.18 5.85
CA LEU A 748 14.31 -2.60 6.19
C LEU A 748 14.44 -2.84 7.69
N ALA A 749 15.36 -2.13 8.38
CA ALA A 749 15.53 -2.26 9.82
C ALA A 749 14.26 -1.87 10.57
N GLN A 750 13.65 -0.74 10.23
CA GLN A 750 12.39 -0.28 10.83
C GLN A 750 11.24 -1.28 10.60
N ALA A 751 11.14 -1.85 9.40
CA ALA A 751 10.15 -2.89 9.11
C ALA A 751 10.37 -4.16 9.97
N LEU A 752 11.63 -4.56 10.13
CA LEU A 752 12.01 -5.73 10.93
C LEU A 752 11.80 -5.49 12.43
N ASP A 753 12.02 -4.27 12.94
CA ASP A 753 11.77 -3.89 14.33
C ASP A 753 10.30 -4.09 14.74
N ILE A 754 9.39 -3.99 13.76
CA ILE A 754 7.96 -4.25 13.97
C ILE A 754 7.63 -5.74 13.82
N LEU A 755 8.16 -6.43 12.80
CA LEU A 755 7.80 -7.82 12.50
C LEU A 755 8.46 -8.84 13.43
N GLU A 756 9.61 -8.51 14.02
CA GLU A 756 10.36 -9.40 14.90
C GLU A 756 9.64 -9.64 16.25
N PRO A 757 9.12 -8.63 16.97
CA PRO A 757 8.30 -8.83 18.16
C PRO A 757 6.99 -9.58 17.89
N LEU A 758 6.44 -9.44 16.68
CA LEU A 758 5.22 -10.15 16.25
C LEU A 758 5.47 -11.61 15.90
N GLY A 759 6.74 -12.05 15.86
CA GLY A 759 7.12 -13.43 15.60
C GLY A 759 7.12 -13.84 14.13
N TRP A 760 7.07 -12.90 13.17
CA TRP A 760 7.14 -13.22 11.73
C TRP A 760 8.54 -13.52 11.25
N VAL A 761 9.54 -12.81 11.78
CA VAL A 761 10.94 -12.89 11.38
C VAL A 761 11.86 -12.79 12.59
N ARG A 762 13.14 -13.15 12.41
CA ARG A 762 14.24 -12.90 13.37
C ARG A 762 15.49 -12.53 12.60
N ARG A 763 16.23 -11.58 13.12
CA ARG A 763 17.56 -11.22 12.63
C ARG A 763 18.60 -12.07 13.33
N VAL A 764 19.42 -12.79 12.58
CA VAL A 764 20.48 -13.64 13.10
C VAL A 764 21.82 -13.21 12.50
N MET A 765 22.77 -12.87 13.37
CA MET A 765 24.13 -12.53 12.97
C MET A 765 24.96 -13.80 12.77
N ILE A 766 25.35 -14.06 11.52
CA ILE A 766 26.22 -15.18 11.20
C ILE A 766 27.64 -14.68 10.95
N LYS A 767 28.59 -15.14 11.77
CA LYS A 767 30.01 -14.91 11.55
C LYS A 767 30.46 -15.71 10.35
N SER A 768 31.22 -15.10 9.44
CA SER A 768 31.86 -15.80 8.31
C SER A 768 32.96 -16.72 8.86
N SER A 769 33.02 -17.95 8.37
CA SER A 769 34.07 -18.92 8.71
C SER A 769 35.46 -18.57 8.15
N GLY A 770 35.71 -17.32 7.76
CA GLY A 770 36.97 -16.77 7.27
C GLY A 770 37.07 -15.27 7.59
N ALA A 771 38.10 -14.57 7.06
CA ALA A 771 38.35 -13.14 7.26
C ALA A 771 37.19 -12.19 6.79
N GLY A 772 35.98 -12.70 6.63
CA GLY A 772 34.78 -11.96 6.20
C GLY A 772 34.06 -11.28 7.35
N ARG A 773 33.47 -10.09 7.07
CA ARG A 773 32.62 -9.36 8.02
C ARG A 773 31.36 -10.19 8.35
N PRO A 774 30.89 -10.22 9.62
CA PRO A 774 29.62 -10.85 9.99
C PRO A 774 28.47 -10.38 9.09
N SER A 775 27.55 -11.27 8.75
CA SER A 775 26.38 -10.95 7.93
C SER A 775 25.10 -11.24 8.69
N GLU A 776 24.18 -10.29 8.71
CA GLU A 776 22.85 -10.44 9.26
C GLU A 776 21.94 -11.17 8.25
N ARG A 777 21.19 -12.18 8.72
CA ARG A 777 20.26 -12.97 7.92
C ARG A 777 18.89 -13.01 8.55
N LEU A 778 17.87 -13.16 7.71
CA LEU A 778 16.46 -13.27 8.14
C LEU A 778 16.09 -14.75 8.31
N HIS A 779 15.75 -15.12 9.52
CA HIS A 779 15.08 -16.37 9.82
C HIS A 779 13.57 -16.11 9.81
N LEU A 780 12.85 -16.88 9.01
CA LEU A 780 11.40 -16.74 8.83
C LEU A 780 10.66 -17.68 9.77
N HIS A 781 9.47 -17.28 10.22
CA HIS A 781 8.56 -18.18 10.93
C HIS A 781 8.28 -19.45 10.12
N PRO A 782 8.08 -20.64 10.74
CA PRO A 782 7.80 -21.87 10.00
C PRO A 782 6.64 -21.76 8.99
N GLU A 783 5.58 -21.03 9.30
CA GLU A 783 4.45 -20.80 8.37
C GLU A 783 4.82 -20.05 7.08
N LEU A 784 5.98 -19.42 7.03
CA LEU A 784 6.49 -18.69 5.85
C LEU A 784 7.58 -19.45 5.08
N ARG A 785 7.86 -20.72 5.45
CA ARG A 785 8.97 -21.50 4.86
C ARG A 785 8.52 -22.45 3.74
N ASP A 786 7.22 -22.62 3.57
CA ASP A 786 6.62 -23.53 2.57
C ASP A 786 6.61 -22.94 1.16
#